data_308d09246a1449e206a92142d9b26b43
#
_entry.id   308d09246a1449e206a92142d9b26b43
#
_cell.length_a   1.000
_cell.length_b   1.000
_cell.length_c   1.000
_cell.angle_alpha   90.00
_cell.angle_beta   90.00
_cell.angle_gamma   90.00
#
_symmetry.space_group_name_H-M   'P 1'
#
loop_
_entity.id
_entity.type
_entity.pdbx_description
1 polymer ?
#
loop_
_entity_poly.entity_id
_entity_poly.type
_entity_poly.pdbx_seq_one_letter_code
_entity_poly.pdbx_strand_id
1 'polypeptide(L)'
;MAPKAGKVVPVVAPADAGPPPNLDFIPHRIAVYERLKAAAAAELASKPRVPITVTLPDGRQLPGTAWQTTPYDLARSISKSLADRTVISRVNGVLWDLMRPLEGDADVALLDFEDDEAKRVYWHSSAHILGEAAEKAFGCHLCFGPPTDEGFFYDFGMPATDAHGQPNKHSAVTEDDQKRLSTLMDGIVRERQPFERLVMSKEDLLEMFRFNKYKQVLINSKIPDGTSTTVYRCGPLIDLCLGPHVVDTGRIKAFAVLKHSASYFLGDAKNDSLQRVYGISFPDKKLLSEYLRFLEEAAKKDHRRIGQDQELFFFHRMSPGSPFFLPHGMRIYNALKNFIVSEYHKRDYVEVMSPNMFNADLWRTSGHWQHYQEDMFTLEVEKQQWALKPMNCPGHCLIFGSRERSYRELPLRVAEFGVLHRNEASGALSGLTRVRRFVQDDSHIFCQEDQVGSEILAQFDFLETVYGALGMQFRLKLSTRPEQYLGHIDTWNRAEATLREALDTFAARTGSAWELNPGDGAFYGPKIDIQIMDALRRWHQCATVQLDFQLPQQFNLTYMAAEPPKAGEAKAASEAKAGETKTAAAANDAKAGDAEKKEDGETAAATTTQAAAAPPPGYARPVMVHRAVLGSFERFIATLSEHFAGKWPFWLSPRQILLVPVMADAEGYVREVQAALKARGFYVDSDLGANTMNKKIRTGQLLQYNFIFVLGAKEMQDRSVSIRVRDSKGDLTTLPLDEAVARLEKLRDEKALGTELVEAGKKA
;
A
#
# COMPACT_ATOMS: atom_id res chain seq x y z
N MET A 1 18.87 -50.86 38.73
CA MET A 1 19.71 -49.95 37.94
C MET A 1 18.97 -48.62 37.83
N ALA A 2 19.45 -47.60 38.52
CA ALA A 2 18.89 -46.28 38.51
C ALA A 2 19.31 -45.51 37.27
N PRO A 3 18.46 -44.64 36.67
CA PRO A 3 18.86 -43.87 35.51
C PRO A 3 19.84 -42.76 35.86
N LYS A 4 20.90 -42.61 35.10
CA LYS A 4 21.94 -41.59 35.20
C LYS A 4 21.33 -40.19 34.98
N ALA A 5 21.53 -39.32 35.97
CA ALA A 5 21.25 -37.89 35.84
C ALA A 5 22.07 -37.27 34.69
N GLY A 6 21.36 -36.68 33.73
CA GLY A 6 21.96 -35.92 32.65
C GLY A 6 22.62 -34.64 33.21
N LYS A 7 23.87 -34.41 32.85
CA LYS A 7 24.62 -33.20 33.14
C LYS A 7 23.90 -32.00 32.53
N VAL A 8 23.38 -31.11 33.37
CA VAL A 8 22.97 -29.75 32.94
C VAL A 8 24.26 -29.02 32.55
N VAL A 9 24.44 -28.76 31.26
CA VAL A 9 25.48 -27.85 30.75
C VAL A 9 25.05 -26.44 31.11
N PRO A 10 25.80 -25.67 31.90
CA PRO A 10 25.45 -24.26 32.10
C PRO A 10 25.57 -23.52 30.80
N VAL A 11 24.49 -22.86 30.40
CA VAL A 11 24.49 -21.91 29.29
C VAL A 11 25.36 -20.72 29.72
N VAL A 12 26.58 -20.67 29.23
CA VAL A 12 27.47 -19.53 29.43
C VAL A 12 26.87 -18.38 28.64
N ALA A 13 26.43 -17.33 29.36
CA ALA A 13 26.02 -16.07 28.69
C ALA A 13 27.21 -15.51 27.89
N PRO A 14 26.98 -14.91 26.69
CA PRO A 14 28.03 -14.25 25.95
C PRO A 14 28.69 -13.17 26.79
N ALA A 15 30.01 -13.05 26.75
CA ALA A 15 30.82 -12.16 27.56
C ALA A 15 30.58 -10.64 27.34
N ASP A 16 29.70 -10.27 26.39
CA ASP A 16 29.31 -8.89 26.06
C ASP A 16 27.85 -8.54 26.41
N ALA A 17 27.18 -9.29 27.28
CA ALA A 17 25.90 -8.87 27.81
C ALA A 17 26.13 -7.67 28.74
N GLY A 18 25.68 -6.48 28.32
CA GLY A 18 25.65 -5.29 29.16
C GLY A 18 24.96 -5.53 30.52
N PRO A 19 24.95 -4.57 31.44
CA PRO A 19 24.34 -4.73 32.76
C PRO A 19 22.88 -5.16 32.61
N PRO A 20 22.33 -5.98 33.58
CA PRO A 20 20.97 -6.46 33.51
C PRO A 20 19.98 -5.28 33.43
N PRO A 21 18.87 -5.41 32.69
CA PRO A 21 17.87 -4.36 32.58
C PRO A 21 17.15 -4.16 33.93
N ASN A 22 16.69 -2.93 34.18
CA ASN A 22 15.83 -2.66 35.36
C ASN A 22 14.41 -3.15 35.07
N LEU A 23 13.94 -4.14 35.83
CA LEU A 23 12.62 -4.77 35.67
C LEU A 23 11.70 -4.53 36.90
N ASP A 24 12.00 -3.56 37.78
CA ASP A 24 11.27 -3.30 39.03
C ASP A 24 9.78 -2.97 38.81
N PHE A 25 9.40 -2.52 37.64
CA PHE A 25 8.00 -2.27 37.28
C PHE A 25 7.16 -3.56 37.10
N ILE A 26 7.77 -4.71 36.80
CA ILE A 26 7.06 -5.97 36.57
C ILE A 26 6.40 -6.50 37.87
N PRO A 27 7.09 -6.61 39.02
CA PRO A 27 6.46 -7.03 40.28
C PRO A 27 5.28 -6.15 40.68
N HIS A 28 5.39 -4.84 40.52
CA HIS A 28 4.29 -3.92 40.80
C HIS A 28 3.06 -4.22 39.94
N ARG A 29 3.25 -4.33 38.62
CA ARG A 29 2.19 -4.62 37.67
C ARG A 29 1.49 -5.95 37.97
N ILE A 30 2.25 -6.99 38.31
CA ILE A 30 1.72 -8.29 38.70
C ILE A 30 0.90 -8.17 40.03
N ALA A 31 1.40 -7.45 41.01
CA ALA A 31 0.69 -7.30 42.28
C ALA A 31 -0.69 -6.63 42.13
N VAL A 32 -0.77 -5.57 41.30
CA VAL A 32 -2.05 -4.91 40.97
C VAL A 32 -2.98 -5.88 40.26
N TYR A 33 -2.47 -6.63 39.26
CA TYR A 33 -3.25 -7.60 38.52
C TYR A 33 -3.83 -8.71 39.41
N GLU A 34 -3.02 -9.34 40.24
CA GLU A 34 -3.46 -10.45 41.10
C GLU A 34 -4.53 -10.00 42.10
N ARG A 35 -4.39 -8.80 42.66
CA ARG A 35 -5.41 -8.20 43.57
C ARG A 35 -6.78 -8.11 42.84
N LEU A 36 -6.82 -7.59 41.64
CA LEU A 36 -8.07 -7.39 40.88
C LEU A 36 -8.60 -8.69 40.28
N LYS A 37 -7.73 -9.61 39.88
CA LYS A 37 -8.12 -10.94 39.39
C LYS A 37 -8.87 -11.74 40.46
N ALA A 38 -8.46 -11.65 41.69
CA ALA A 38 -9.15 -12.32 42.80
C ALA A 38 -10.60 -11.81 43.00
N ALA A 39 -10.80 -10.49 42.87
CA ALA A 39 -12.14 -9.88 42.92
C ALA A 39 -13.01 -10.31 41.73
N ALA A 40 -12.47 -10.29 40.50
CA ALA A 40 -13.16 -10.72 39.28
C ALA A 40 -13.53 -12.21 39.34
N ALA A 41 -12.67 -13.06 39.88
CA ALA A 41 -12.96 -14.48 40.09
C ALA A 41 -14.11 -14.73 41.08
N ALA A 42 -14.18 -13.96 42.17
CA ALA A 42 -15.29 -14.02 43.14
C ALA A 42 -16.62 -13.57 42.48
N GLU A 43 -16.59 -12.52 41.67
CA GLU A 43 -17.74 -12.07 40.90
C GLU A 43 -18.21 -13.14 39.90
N LEU A 44 -17.32 -13.73 39.13
CA LEU A 44 -17.64 -14.81 38.19
C LEU A 44 -18.24 -16.03 38.90
N ALA A 45 -17.75 -16.37 40.06
CA ALA A 45 -18.28 -17.48 40.86
C ALA A 45 -19.71 -17.24 41.33
N SER A 46 -20.15 -15.99 41.52
CA SER A 46 -21.50 -15.60 41.93
C SER A 46 -22.53 -15.60 40.79
N LYS A 47 -22.08 -15.66 39.51
CA LYS A 47 -22.98 -15.65 38.37
C LYS A 47 -23.85 -16.93 38.33
N PRO A 48 -25.12 -16.84 37.86
CA PRO A 48 -26.02 -17.99 37.81
C PRO A 48 -25.58 -19.03 36.78
N ARG A 49 -25.53 -20.29 37.17
CA ARG A 49 -25.18 -21.43 36.31
C ARG A 49 -26.45 -22.02 35.67
N VAL A 50 -26.93 -21.49 34.58
CA VAL A 50 -28.13 -21.97 33.88
C VAL A 50 -27.75 -22.75 32.60
N PRO A 51 -28.54 -23.78 32.21
CA PRO A 51 -28.33 -24.44 30.95
C PRO A 51 -28.48 -23.47 29.77
N ILE A 52 -27.64 -23.61 28.75
CA ILE A 52 -27.66 -22.81 27.52
C ILE A 52 -27.57 -23.73 26.31
N THR A 53 -28.05 -23.22 25.18
CA THR A 53 -27.93 -23.86 23.87
C THR A 53 -26.94 -23.08 23.01
N VAL A 54 -25.97 -23.80 22.45
CA VAL A 54 -24.98 -23.21 21.52
C VAL A 54 -25.22 -23.74 20.13
N THR A 55 -25.45 -22.82 19.17
CA THR A 55 -25.66 -23.14 17.75
C THR A 55 -24.37 -22.97 16.97
N LEU A 56 -23.96 -23.99 16.21
CA LEU A 56 -22.82 -23.93 15.30
C LEU A 56 -23.26 -23.48 13.90
N PRO A 57 -22.34 -23.01 13.02
CA PRO A 57 -22.65 -22.55 11.68
C PRO A 57 -23.35 -23.60 10.78
N ASP A 58 -23.15 -24.88 11.06
CA ASP A 58 -23.79 -25.99 10.36
C ASP A 58 -25.20 -26.34 10.91
N GLY A 59 -25.72 -25.56 11.85
CA GLY A 59 -27.02 -25.74 12.48
C GLY A 59 -27.06 -26.75 13.64
N ARG A 60 -25.94 -27.40 13.98
CA ARG A 60 -25.86 -28.30 15.14
C ARG A 60 -26.00 -27.50 16.44
N GLN A 61 -26.78 -28.04 17.36
CA GLN A 61 -26.93 -27.48 18.70
C GLN A 61 -26.15 -28.31 19.73
N LEU A 62 -25.38 -27.66 20.56
CA LEU A 62 -24.61 -28.27 21.63
C LEU A 62 -25.09 -27.71 22.98
N PRO A 63 -25.24 -28.56 24.01
CA PRO A 63 -25.59 -28.10 25.35
C PRO A 63 -24.40 -27.45 26.03
N GLY A 64 -24.66 -26.43 26.84
CA GLY A 64 -23.67 -25.75 27.66
C GLY A 64 -24.26 -25.26 28.99
N THR A 65 -23.42 -24.62 29.81
CA THR A 65 -23.81 -23.95 31.05
C THR A 65 -23.28 -22.51 31.00
N ALA A 66 -24.15 -21.54 31.23
CA ALA A 66 -23.77 -20.14 31.28
C ALA A 66 -22.67 -19.88 32.32
N TRP A 67 -21.72 -18.98 31.98
CA TRP A 67 -20.58 -18.59 32.83
C TRP A 67 -19.65 -19.76 33.19
N GLN A 68 -19.75 -20.91 32.53
CA GLN A 68 -18.90 -22.08 32.74
C GLN A 68 -18.38 -22.66 31.42
N THR A 69 -19.28 -22.98 30.49
CA THR A 69 -18.88 -23.58 29.21
C THR A 69 -18.14 -22.55 28.35
N THR A 70 -16.97 -22.92 27.83
CA THR A 70 -16.16 -22.09 26.96
C THR A 70 -16.22 -22.57 25.52
N PRO A 71 -15.95 -21.71 24.51
CA PRO A 71 -15.78 -22.14 23.13
C PRO A 71 -14.70 -23.21 22.96
N TYR A 72 -13.66 -23.22 23.80
CA TYR A 72 -12.64 -24.27 23.80
C TYR A 72 -13.20 -25.64 24.21
N ASP A 73 -14.06 -25.67 25.23
CA ASP A 73 -14.74 -26.91 25.65
C ASP A 73 -15.61 -27.47 24.54
N LEU A 74 -16.34 -26.61 23.80
CA LEU A 74 -17.12 -27.00 22.64
C LEU A 74 -16.24 -27.56 21.54
N ALA A 75 -15.16 -26.87 21.15
CA ALA A 75 -14.21 -27.35 20.17
C ALA A 75 -13.64 -28.72 20.55
N ARG A 76 -13.29 -28.90 21.84
CA ARG A 76 -12.73 -30.15 22.39
C ARG A 76 -13.77 -31.29 22.40
N SER A 77 -15.03 -30.98 22.69
CA SER A 77 -16.12 -31.97 22.64
C SER A 77 -16.36 -32.52 21.25
N ILE A 78 -16.16 -31.69 20.20
CA ILE A 78 -16.25 -32.11 18.81
C ILE A 78 -15.05 -32.95 18.40
N SER A 79 -13.84 -32.42 18.56
CA SER A 79 -12.61 -33.17 18.36
C SER A 79 -11.38 -32.44 18.92
N LYS A 80 -10.38 -33.23 19.36
CA LYS A 80 -9.09 -32.69 19.79
C LYS A 80 -8.40 -31.90 18.67
N SER A 81 -8.46 -32.39 17.42
CA SER A 81 -7.85 -31.71 16.28
C SER A 81 -8.47 -30.35 16.01
N LEU A 82 -9.79 -30.22 16.17
CA LEU A 82 -10.46 -28.92 16.05
C LEU A 82 -10.02 -27.96 17.14
N ALA A 83 -10.01 -28.40 18.40
CA ALA A 83 -9.53 -27.58 19.52
C ALA A 83 -8.07 -27.13 19.37
N ASP A 84 -7.21 -27.99 18.78
CA ASP A 84 -5.80 -27.70 18.56
C ASP A 84 -5.54 -26.70 17.42
N ARG A 85 -6.35 -26.70 16.36
CA ARG A 85 -6.19 -25.79 15.22
C ARG A 85 -6.98 -24.50 15.36
N THR A 86 -8.03 -24.46 16.16
CA THR A 86 -8.83 -23.24 16.38
C THR A 86 -7.97 -22.16 17.03
N VAL A 87 -7.94 -20.99 16.45
CA VAL A 87 -7.21 -19.81 16.90
C VAL A 87 -8.07 -19.00 17.84
N ILE A 88 -9.32 -18.72 17.42
CA ILE A 88 -10.27 -17.87 18.13
C ILE A 88 -11.71 -18.30 17.83
N SER A 89 -12.69 -17.78 18.58
CA SER A 89 -14.11 -17.97 18.27
C SER A 89 -14.80 -16.66 17.94
N ARG A 90 -15.94 -16.75 17.23
CA ARG A 90 -16.89 -15.65 17.03
C ARG A 90 -18.19 -16.05 17.71
N VAL A 91 -18.62 -15.26 18.71
CA VAL A 91 -19.83 -15.48 19.50
C VAL A 91 -20.81 -14.37 19.20
N ASN A 92 -21.99 -14.70 18.68
CA ASN A 92 -23.01 -13.71 18.26
C ASN A 92 -22.45 -12.59 17.38
N GLY A 93 -21.57 -12.95 16.42
CA GLY A 93 -20.93 -12.00 15.50
C GLY A 93 -19.69 -11.27 16.03
N VAL A 94 -19.33 -11.42 17.33
CA VAL A 94 -18.18 -10.74 17.96
C VAL A 94 -17.05 -11.73 18.22
N LEU A 95 -15.80 -11.33 17.96
CA LEU A 95 -14.62 -12.14 18.30
C LEU A 95 -14.51 -12.35 19.82
N TRP A 96 -14.23 -13.57 20.22
CA TRP A 96 -14.33 -14.01 21.60
C TRP A 96 -13.21 -14.99 21.97
N ASP A 97 -12.55 -14.74 23.13
CA ASP A 97 -11.49 -15.63 23.62
C ASP A 97 -12.00 -17.05 23.81
N LEU A 98 -11.23 -18.03 23.34
CA LEU A 98 -11.61 -19.44 23.46
C LEU A 98 -11.82 -19.90 24.90
N MET A 99 -11.12 -19.30 25.87
CA MET A 99 -11.21 -19.63 27.29
C MET A 99 -12.20 -18.75 28.06
N ARG A 100 -12.85 -17.77 27.42
CA ARG A 100 -13.87 -16.93 28.05
C ARG A 100 -15.21 -17.67 28.06
N PRO A 101 -15.83 -17.89 29.25
CA PRO A 101 -17.13 -18.55 29.32
C PRO A 101 -18.22 -17.84 28.54
N LEU A 102 -19.14 -18.62 27.98
CA LEU A 102 -20.36 -18.12 27.36
C LEU A 102 -21.34 -17.62 28.43
N GLU A 103 -22.02 -16.51 28.13
CA GLU A 103 -22.88 -15.82 29.08
C GLU A 103 -24.36 -16.24 28.99
N GLY A 104 -24.75 -16.85 27.87
CA GLY A 104 -26.12 -17.30 27.56
C GLY A 104 -26.14 -18.11 26.27
N ASP A 105 -27.34 -18.34 25.72
CA ASP A 105 -27.51 -18.94 24.38
C ASP A 105 -26.73 -18.15 23.35
N ALA A 106 -26.02 -18.84 22.43
CA ALA A 106 -25.13 -18.18 21.52
C ALA A 106 -24.92 -18.95 20.20
N ASP A 107 -24.73 -18.19 19.13
CA ASP A 107 -24.19 -18.68 17.87
C ASP A 107 -22.66 -18.61 17.93
N VAL A 108 -21.99 -19.75 17.75
CA VAL A 108 -20.53 -19.85 17.91
C VAL A 108 -19.88 -20.41 16.66
N ALA A 109 -19.02 -19.60 16.01
CA ALA A 109 -18.13 -20.06 14.96
C ALA A 109 -16.70 -20.22 15.51
N LEU A 110 -16.03 -21.32 15.15
CA LEU A 110 -14.65 -21.64 15.52
C LEU A 110 -13.75 -21.33 14.33
N LEU A 111 -12.87 -20.34 14.45
CA LEU A 111 -12.03 -19.80 13.39
C LEU A 111 -10.61 -20.33 13.50
N ASP A 112 -10.03 -20.78 12.39
CA ASP A 112 -8.63 -21.22 12.32
C ASP A 112 -7.73 -20.20 11.62
N PHE A 113 -6.46 -20.51 11.42
CA PHE A 113 -5.47 -19.57 10.86
C PHE A 113 -5.73 -19.15 9.40
N GLU A 114 -6.58 -19.86 8.67
CA GLU A 114 -6.93 -19.48 7.29
C GLU A 114 -7.92 -18.30 7.25
N ASP A 115 -8.67 -18.07 8.34
CA ASP A 115 -9.55 -16.92 8.49
C ASP A 115 -8.74 -15.65 8.80
N ASP A 116 -8.99 -14.55 8.07
CA ASP A 116 -8.20 -13.32 8.17
C ASP A 116 -8.33 -12.63 9.54
N GLU A 117 -9.49 -12.70 10.21
CA GLU A 117 -9.66 -12.16 11.56
C GLU A 117 -8.90 -13.01 12.58
N ALA A 118 -8.97 -14.34 12.46
CA ALA A 118 -8.20 -15.24 13.32
C ALA A 118 -6.70 -15.09 13.12
N LYS A 119 -6.24 -14.88 11.89
CA LYS A 119 -4.84 -14.58 11.56
C LYS A 119 -4.35 -13.30 12.25
N ARG A 120 -5.17 -12.23 12.24
CA ARG A 120 -4.87 -10.98 12.95
C ARG A 120 -4.76 -11.19 14.47
N VAL A 121 -5.66 -11.98 15.07
CA VAL A 121 -5.60 -12.35 16.50
C VAL A 121 -4.32 -13.14 16.82
N TYR A 122 -3.95 -14.05 15.95
CA TYR A 122 -2.72 -14.84 16.08
C TYR A 122 -1.47 -13.95 16.07
N TRP A 123 -1.37 -13.02 15.13
CA TRP A 123 -0.26 -12.06 15.04
C TRP A 123 -0.27 -11.06 16.20
N HIS A 124 -1.46 -10.61 16.64
CA HIS A 124 -1.56 -9.76 17.82
C HIS A 124 -1.03 -10.47 19.08
N SER A 125 -1.37 -11.74 19.26
CA SER A 125 -0.83 -12.56 20.36
C SER A 125 0.69 -12.75 20.26
N SER A 126 1.21 -12.87 19.04
CA SER A 126 2.67 -12.94 18.79
C SER A 126 3.38 -11.61 19.09
N ALA A 127 2.70 -10.47 18.89
CA ALA A 127 3.23 -9.17 19.29
C ALA A 127 3.44 -9.09 20.81
N HIS A 128 2.53 -9.65 21.62
CA HIS A 128 2.71 -9.72 23.08
C HIS A 128 3.93 -10.57 23.48
N ILE A 129 4.19 -11.70 22.79
CA ILE A 129 5.40 -12.50 23.01
C ILE A 129 6.66 -11.68 22.71
N LEU A 130 6.65 -10.90 21.61
CA LEU A 130 7.75 -9.98 21.27
C LEU A 130 7.90 -8.88 22.34
N GLY A 131 6.79 -8.33 22.84
CA GLY A 131 6.78 -7.31 23.89
C GLY A 131 7.41 -7.84 25.18
N GLU A 132 7.04 -9.04 25.63
CA GLU A 132 7.66 -9.70 26.79
C GLU A 132 9.16 -9.95 26.60
N ALA A 133 9.54 -10.40 25.39
CA ALA A 133 10.95 -10.60 25.06
C ALA A 133 11.74 -9.27 25.06
N ALA A 134 11.14 -8.18 24.60
CA ALA A 134 11.74 -6.85 24.60
C ALA A 134 11.89 -6.30 26.03
N GLU A 135 10.86 -6.44 26.90
CA GLU A 135 10.99 -6.07 28.33
C GLU A 135 12.12 -6.87 28.99
N LYS A 136 12.17 -8.18 28.79
CA LYS A 136 13.23 -9.05 29.35
C LYS A 136 14.62 -8.70 28.81
N ALA A 137 14.72 -8.32 27.55
CA ALA A 137 15.99 -8.00 26.91
C ALA A 137 16.53 -6.63 27.32
N PHE A 138 15.65 -5.60 27.37
CA PHE A 138 16.09 -4.21 27.44
C PHE A 138 15.58 -3.45 28.66
N GLY A 139 14.61 -3.98 29.44
CA GLY A 139 13.94 -3.21 30.48
C GLY A 139 13.18 -2.02 29.92
N CYS A 140 12.73 -2.12 28.66
CA CYS A 140 12.09 -1.04 27.91
C CYS A 140 10.63 -0.82 28.36
N HIS A 141 10.10 0.36 28.02
CA HIS A 141 8.69 0.68 28.22
C HIS A 141 7.92 0.42 26.95
N LEU A 142 7.02 -0.53 26.98
CA LEU A 142 6.18 -0.91 25.87
C LEU A 142 5.16 0.19 25.54
N CYS A 143 4.97 0.47 24.26
CA CYS A 143 4.00 1.44 23.77
C CYS A 143 2.75 0.73 23.22
N PHE A 144 2.82 0.13 22.04
CA PHE A 144 1.75 -0.68 21.48
C PHE A 144 2.29 -1.66 20.43
N GLY A 145 1.58 -2.80 20.25
CA GLY A 145 1.96 -3.88 19.37
C GLY A 145 0.78 -4.42 18.54
N PRO A 146 0.34 -3.71 17.49
CA PRO A 146 -0.78 -4.17 16.68
C PRO A 146 -0.35 -5.25 15.68
N PRO A 147 -1.29 -6.09 15.22
CA PRO A 147 -1.13 -6.83 13.99
C PRO A 147 -1.13 -5.88 12.80
N THR A 148 -0.46 -6.27 11.73
CA THR A 148 -0.47 -5.61 10.42
C THR A 148 -1.13 -6.53 9.40
N ASP A 149 -1.23 -6.10 8.13
CA ASP A 149 -1.75 -6.96 7.07
C ASP A 149 -0.84 -8.17 6.79
N GLU A 150 0.45 -8.06 7.15
CA GLU A 150 1.44 -9.13 6.96
C GLU A 150 2.34 -9.27 8.20
N GLY A 151 1.79 -9.77 9.30
CA GLY A 151 2.55 -9.98 10.53
C GLY A 151 2.21 -9.00 11.65
N PHE A 152 3.19 -8.62 12.44
CA PHE A 152 3.02 -7.75 13.60
C PHE A 152 4.27 -6.91 13.86
N PHE A 153 4.13 -5.87 14.68
CA PHE A 153 5.27 -5.16 15.24
C PHE A 153 5.02 -4.82 16.71
N TYR A 154 6.08 -4.39 17.40
CA TYR A 154 5.96 -3.77 18.70
C TYR A 154 6.82 -2.51 18.79
N ASP A 155 6.23 -1.41 19.28
CA ASP A 155 6.89 -0.16 19.57
C ASP A 155 7.21 -0.05 21.05
N PHE A 156 8.46 0.33 21.38
CA PHE A 156 8.88 0.53 22.74
C PHE A 156 9.95 1.62 22.86
N GLY A 157 9.94 2.30 24.01
CA GLY A 157 10.97 3.27 24.36
C GLY A 157 12.10 2.62 25.15
N MET A 158 13.34 2.81 24.69
CA MET A 158 14.53 2.37 25.41
C MET A 158 14.70 3.18 26.70
N PRO A 159 15.12 2.54 27.82
CA PRO A 159 15.39 3.26 29.06
C PRO A 159 16.59 4.20 28.87
N ALA A 160 16.51 5.40 29.45
CA ALA A 160 17.59 6.38 29.41
C ALA A 160 18.83 5.94 30.20
N THR A 161 18.60 5.12 31.26
CA THR A 161 19.65 4.60 32.14
C THR A 161 19.55 3.09 32.25
N ASP A 162 20.67 2.45 32.51
CA ASP A 162 20.75 1.02 32.85
C ASP A 162 20.34 0.73 34.31
N ALA A 163 20.39 -0.53 34.74
CA ALA A 163 20.07 -0.96 36.12
C ALA A 163 20.98 -0.35 37.22
N HIS A 164 22.13 0.23 36.82
CA HIS A 164 23.06 0.88 37.74
C HIS A 164 22.94 2.42 37.68
N GLY A 165 21.91 2.97 36.99
CA GLY A 165 21.68 4.39 36.87
C GLY A 165 22.67 5.13 35.91
N GLN A 166 23.48 4.37 35.16
CA GLN A 166 24.39 4.94 34.16
C GLN A 166 23.65 5.16 32.83
N PRO A 167 24.06 6.14 32.01
CA PRO A 167 23.48 6.34 30.67
C PRO A 167 23.49 5.04 29.86
N ASN A 168 22.32 4.66 29.32
CA ASN A 168 22.17 3.42 28.56
C ASN A 168 22.95 3.53 27.25
N LYS A 169 23.94 2.67 27.06
CA LYS A 169 24.74 2.60 25.82
C LYS A 169 23.96 1.97 24.65
N HIS A 170 22.91 1.22 24.94
CA HIS A 170 22.04 0.60 23.94
C HIS A 170 20.81 1.49 23.72
N SER A 171 20.97 2.54 22.92
CA SER A 171 19.88 3.47 22.57
C SER A 171 19.01 2.99 21.39
N ALA A 172 19.45 1.96 20.66
CA ALA A 172 18.77 1.42 19.51
C ALA A 172 18.94 -0.12 19.42
N VAL A 173 17.95 -0.79 18.81
CA VAL A 173 17.99 -2.22 18.52
C VAL A 173 18.97 -2.47 17.36
N THR A 174 19.74 -3.55 17.46
CA THR A 174 20.73 -3.99 16.47
C THR A 174 20.34 -5.34 15.83
N GLU A 175 21.07 -5.77 14.81
CA GLU A 175 20.86 -7.11 14.21
C GLU A 175 21.12 -8.26 15.18
N ASP A 176 22.09 -8.11 16.09
CA ASP A 176 22.37 -9.12 17.12
C ASP A 176 21.26 -9.20 18.17
N ASP A 177 20.62 -8.07 18.47
CA ASP A 177 19.45 -8.04 19.33
C ASP A 177 18.26 -8.80 18.73
N GLN A 178 18.10 -8.86 17.42
CA GLN A 178 17.06 -9.67 16.78
C GLN A 178 17.20 -11.16 17.10
N LYS A 179 18.43 -11.67 17.12
CA LYS A 179 18.71 -13.07 17.50
C LYS A 179 18.42 -13.31 18.98
N ARG A 180 18.78 -12.33 19.82
CA ARG A 180 18.49 -12.37 21.27
C ARG A 180 16.99 -12.39 21.53
N LEU A 181 16.24 -11.52 20.88
CA LEU A 181 14.78 -11.49 20.95
C LEU A 181 14.16 -12.80 20.48
N SER A 182 14.60 -13.35 19.36
CA SER A 182 14.12 -14.65 18.87
C SER A 182 14.37 -15.78 19.87
N THR A 183 15.52 -15.81 20.56
CA THR A 183 15.83 -16.81 21.57
C THR A 183 14.92 -16.67 22.80
N LEU A 184 14.63 -15.43 23.24
CA LEU A 184 13.71 -15.17 24.36
C LEU A 184 12.27 -15.56 24.00
N MET A 185 11.82 -15.22 22.78
CA MET A 185 10.50 -15.62 22.27
C MET A 185 10.35 -17.14 22.24
N ASP A 186 11.37 -17.87 21.79
CA ASP A 186 11.38 -19.36 21.82
C ASP A 186 11.20 -19.89 23.26
N GLY A 187 11.81 -19.26 24.26
CA GLY A 187 11.63 -19.59 25.68
C GLY A 187 10.18 -19.40 26.10
N ILE A 188 9.60 -18.23 25.85
CA ILE A 188 8.23 -17.85 26.20
C ILE A 188 7.20 -18.80 25.56
N VAL A 189 7.40 -19.17 24.30
CA VAL A 189 6.54 -20.15 23.61
C VAL A 189 6.58 -21.53 24.28
N ARG A 190 7.76 -21.99 24.70
CA ARG A 190 7.91 -23.29 25.41
C ARG A 190 7.28 -23.30 26.79
N GLU A 191 7.21 -22.15 27.46
CA GLU A 191 6.57 -22.00 28.76
C GLU A 191 5.05 -22.15 28.69
N ARG A 192 4.42 -22.01 27.50
CA ARG A 192 2.98 -22.15 27.29
C ARG A 192 2.16 -21.27 28.22
N GLN A 193 2.57 -20.02 28.35
CA GLN A 193 1.93 -19.03 29.21
C GLN A 193 0.49 -18.76 28.72
N PRO A 194 -0.55 -18.85 29.59
CA PRO A 194 -1.92 -18.54 29.20
C PRO A 194 -2.11 -17.04 28.95
N PHE A 195 -2.99 -16.68 28.02
CA PHE A 195 -3.49 -15.33 27.88
C PHE A 195 -4.71 -15.14 28.78
N GLU A 196 -4.57 -14.35 29.81
CA GLU A 196 -5.59 -14.12 30.82
C GLU A 196 -6.19 -12.72 30.70
N ARG A 197 -7.48 -12.64 30.44
CA ARG A 197 -8.23 -11.38 30.28
C ARG A 197 -8.72 -10.86 31.63
N LEU A 198 -8.59 -9.54 31.85
CA LEU A 198 -9.16 -8.85 33.00
C LEU A 198 -9.74 -7.50 32.58
N VAL A 199 -10.92 -7.15 33.07
CA VAL A 199 -11.53 -5.83 32.93
C VAL A 199 -11.09 -4.95 34.10
N MET A 200 -10.64 -3.72 33.79
CA MET A 200 -10.10 -2.80 34.81
C MET A 200 -10.66 -1.41 34.62
N SER A 201 -10.86 -0.67 35.71
CA SER A 201 -11.19 0.76 35.69
C SER A 201 -10.01 1.59 35.19
N LYS A 202 -10.29 2.84 34.73
CA LYS A 202 -9.24 3.78 34.36
C LYS A 202 -8.25 4.05 35.48
N GLU A 203 -8.74 4.16 36.71
CA GLU A 203 -7.95 4.42 37.92
C GLU A 203 -6.97 3.27 38.20
N ASP A 204 -7.45 2.02 38.16
CA ASP A 204 -6.60 0.83 38.33
C ASP A 204 -5.56 0.72 37.21
N LEU A 205 -5.90 1.08 35.96
CA LEU A 205 -4.96 1.10 34.85
C LEU A 205 -3.86 2.14 35.06
N LEU A 206 -4.20 3.33 35.51
CA LEU A 206 -3.22 4.38 35.83
C LEU A 206 -2.28 3.95 36.99
N GLU A 207 -2.80 3.23 38.01
CA GLU A 207 -1.98 2.62 39.07
C GLU A 207 -1.04 1.54 38.49
N MET A 208 -1.58 0.62 37.70
CA MET A 208 -0.83 -0.50 37.11
C MET A 208 0.33 -0.04 36.24
N PHE A 209 0.08 0.95 35.36
CA PHE A 209 1.04 1.46 34.37
C PHE A 209 1.76 2.74 34.84
N ARG A 210 1.79 3.04 36.14
CA ARG A 210 2.39 4.29 36.66
C ARG A 210 3.85 4.53 36.25
N PHE A 211 4.61 3.48 35.97
CA PHE A 211 6.00 3.56 35.51
C PHE A 211 6.16 3.71 34.00
N ASN A 212 5.08 3.56 33.22
CA ASN A 212 5.11 3.59 31.76
C ASN A 212 4.42 4.86 31.24
N LYS A 213 5.22 5.89 30.93
CA LYS A 213 4.72 7.18 30.45
C LYS A 213 3.86 7.08 29.18
N TYR A 214 4.17 6.14 28.28
CA TYR A 214 3.41 5.96 27.05
C TYR A 214 2.02 5.41 27.30
N LYS A 215 1.89 4.40 28.18
CA LYS A 215 0.60 3.86 28.59
C LYS A 215 -0.21 4.90 29.38
N GLN A 216 0.43 5.72 30.23
CA GLN A 216 -0.24 6.82 30.92
C GLN A 216 -0.90 7.80 29.94
N VAL A 217 -0.18 8.21 28.89
CA VAL A 217 -0.72 9.11 27.85
C VAL A 217 -1.87 8.44 27.09
N LEU A 218 -1.71 7.16 26.70
CA LEU A 218 -2.74 6.42 25.97
C LEU A 218 -4.02 6.23 26.83
N ILE A 219 -3.88 5.87 28.11
CA ILE A 219 -5.01 5.69 29.04
C ILE A 219 -5.77 7.02 29.18
N ASN A 220 -5.05 8.12 29.44
CA ASN A 220 -5.69 9.42 29.63
C ASN A 220 -6.39 9.94 28.38
N SER A 221 -5.82 9.69 27.19
CA SER A 221 -6.37 10.19 25.92
C SER A 221 -7.45 9.32 25.29
N LYS A 222 -7.47 8.00 25.58
CA LYS A 222 -8.36 7.05 24.89
C LYS A 222 -9.47 6.49 25.76
N ILE A 223 -9.32 6.51 27.10
CA ILE A 223 -10.27 5.91 28.01
C ILE A 223 -10.98 7.04 28.77
N PRO A 224 -12.30 7.24 28.58
CA PRO A 224 -13.07 8.24 29.32
C PRO A 224 -13.09 7.96 30.81
N ASP A 225 -13.19 9.02 31.62
CA ASP A 225 -13.30 8.88 33.09
C ASP A 225 -14.54 8.09 33.48
N GLY A 226 -14.42 7.26 34.51
CA GLY A 226 -15.50 6.40 35.02
C GLY A 226 -15.82 5.19 34.12
N THR A 227 -15.01 4.92 33.09
CA THR A 227 -15.16 3.73 32.23
C THR A 227 -14.10 2.67 32.52
N SER A 228 -14.31 1.47 31.95
CA SER A 228 -13.41 0.33 32.08
C SER A 228 -12.98 -0.17 30.71
N THR A 229 -11.81 -0.78 30.65
CA THR A 229 -11.34 -1.51 29.48
C THR A 229 -10.57 -2.76 29.87
N THR A 230 -10.01 -3.49 28.91
CA THR A 230 -9.35 -4.77 29.15
C THR A 230 -7.84 -4.65 29.18
N VAL A 231 -7.23 -5.50 30.00
CA VAL A 231 -5.82 -5.88 29.93
C VAL A 231 -5.72 -7.39 29.70
N TYR A 232 -4.61 -7.80 29.11
CA TYR A 232 -4.26 -9.21 28.99
C TYR A 232 -2.91 -9.47 29.61
N ARG A 233 -2.84 -10.55 30.38
CA ARG A 233 -1.62 -11.08 30.96
C ARG A 233 -1.12 -12.27 30.17
N CYS A 234 0.20 -12.32 29.96
CA CYS A 234 0.93 -13.43 29.38
C CYS A 234 2.23 -13.57 30.20
N GLY A 235 2.28 -14.51 31.09
CA GLY A 235 3.40 -14.63 32.04
C GLY A 235 3.64 -13.35 32.87
N PRO A 236 4.84 -12.76 32.83
CA PRO A 236 5.13 -11.49 33.53
C PRO A 236 4.61 -10.25 32.75
N LEU A 237 4.33 -10.37 31.46
CA LEU A 237 3.76 -9.28 30.69
C LEU A 237 2.29 -9.09 31.02
N ILE A 238 1.89 -7.86 31.32
CA ILE A 238 0.50 -7.42 31.35
C ILE A 238 0.42 -6.19 30.46
N ASP A 239 -0.47 -6.22 29.49
CA ASP A 239 -0.59 -5.14 28.52
C ASP A 239 -2.01 -4.61 28.37
N LEU A 240 -2.12 -3.30 28.12
CA LEU A 240 -3.37 -2.62 27.78
C LEU A 240 -3.78 -3.04 26.36
N CYS A 241 -4.86 -3.82 26.25
CA CYS A 241 -5.26 -4.44 25.01
C CYS A 241 -6.75 -4.81 25.03
N LEU A 242 -7.44 -4.57 23.91
CA LEU A 242 -8.85 -4.98 23.75
C LEU A 242 -9.00 -6.48 23.51
N GLY A 243 -7.95 -7.15 23.07
CA GLY A 243 -8.00 -8.56 22.67
C GLY A 243 -8.85 -8.79 21.42
N PRO A 244 -9.35 -10.03 21.22
CA PRO A 244 -9.01 -11.23 21.96
C PRO A 244 -7.63 -11.82 21.61
N HIS A 245 -7.23 -12.90 22.30
CA HIS A 245 -5.96 -13.59 22.10
C HIS A 245 -6.11 -15.11 21.99
N VAL A 246 -5.03 -15.75 21.52
CA VAL A 246 -4.94 -17.23 21.54
C VAL A 246 -4.93 -17.76 22.96
N VAL A 247 -5.17 -19.07 23.15
CA VAL A 247 -5.29 -19.70 24.48
C VAL A 247 -4.01 -19.56 25.30
N ASP A 248 -2.86 -19.87 24.69
CA ASP A 248 -1.53 -19.80 25.33
C ASP A 248 -0.44 -19.53 24.28
N THR A 249 0.76 -19.11 24.75
CA THR A 249 1.92 -18.82 23.86
C THR A 249 2.40 -20.03 23.08
N GLY A 250 2.14 -21.26 23.56
CA GLY A 250 2.51 -22.49 22.86
C GLY A 250 1.74 -22.76 21.59
N ARG A 251 0.69 -21.96 21.29
CA ARG A 251 0.00 -21.95 19.99
C ARG A 251 0.85 -21.36 18.89
N ILE A 252 1.78 -20.45 19.22
CA ILE A 252 2.67 -19.77 18.28
C ILE A 252 3.90 -20.67 18.00
N LYS A 253 3.74 -21.63 17.10
CA LYS A 253 4.75 -22.71 16.87
C LYS A 253 5.96 -22.28 16.05
N ALA A 254 5.81 -21.25 15.24
CA ALA A 254 6.86 -20.76 14.35
C ALA A 254 6.77 -19.24 14.20
N PHE A 255 7.87 -18.55 14.38
CA PHE A 255 7.95 -17.09 14.21
C PHE A 255 9.34 -16.68 13.73
N ALA A 256 9.44 -15.46 13.20
CA ALA A 256 10.70 -14.82 12.87
C ALA A 256 10.62 -13.33 13.21
N VAL A 257 11.69 -12.78 13.78
CA VAL A 257 11.95 -11.35 13.85
C VAL A 257 12.52 -10.93 12.50
N LEU A 258 11.87 -10.00 11.78
CA LEU A 258 12.18 -9.69 10.39
C LEU A 258 13.14 -8.51 10.26
N LYS A 259 12.80 -7.39 10.91
CA LYS A 259 13.54 -6.12 10.83
C LYS A 259 13.24 -5.23 12.03
N HIS A 260 14.05 -4.20 12.20
CA HIS A 260 13.79 -3.13 13.16
C HIS A 260 13.91 -1.75 12.46
N SER A 261 13.31 -0.74 13.07
CA SER A 261 13.40 0.66 12.64
C SER A 261 13.15 1.59 13.82
N ALA A 262 13.49 2.86 13.67
CA ALA A 262 12.99 3.91 14.55
C ALA A 262 11.55 4.28 14.16
N SER A 263 10.77 4.72 15.14
CA SER A 263 9.45 5.34 14.96
C SER A 263 9.31 6.50 15.96
N TYR A 264 8.28 7.32 15.80
CA TYR A 264 7.97 8.37 16.78
C TYR A 264 6.66 8.03 17.51
N PHE A 265 6.62 8.34 18.81
CA PHE A 265 5.42 8.13 19.59
C PHE A 265 4.22 8.90 18.99
N LEU A 266 3.11 8.20 18.76
CA LEU A 266 1.90 8.70 18.06
C LEU A 266 2.15 9.25 16.64
N GLY A 267 3.27 8.91 16.01
CA GLY A 267 3.61 9.34 14.66
C GLY A 267 4.11 10.78 14.54
N ASP A 268 4.24 11.53 15.62
CA ASP A 268 4.71 12.91 15.61
C ASP A 268 6.21 12.98 15.93
N ALA A 269 7.00 13.58 15.02
CA ALA A 269 8.45 13.75 15.15
C ALA A 269 8.88 14.64 16.34
N LYS A 270 7.96 15.38 16.95
CA LYS A 270 8.20 16.17 18.18
C LYS A 270 8.19 15.31 19.44
N ASN A 271 7.63 14.11 19.37
CA ASN A 271 7.55 13.16 20.47
C ASN A 271 8.80 12.26 20.53
N ASP A 272 8.87 11.42 21.56
CA ASP A 272 9.98 10.49 21.76
C ASP A 272 10.19 9.57 20.56
N SER A 273 11.47 9.34 20.25
CA SER A 273 11.88 8.28 19.31
C SER A 273 11.75 6.92 19.99
N LEU A 274 11.02 6.02 19.34
CA LEU A 274 10.78 4.64 19.77
C LEU A 274 11.57 3.67 18.88
N GLN A 275 11.79 2.48 19.40
CA GLN A 275 12.24 1.33 18.61
C GLN A 275 11.03 0.52 18.15
N ARG A 276 10.98 0.18 16.88
CA ARG A 276 9.95 -0.68 16.29
C ARG A 276 10.58 -1.95 15.78
N VAL A 277 10.14 -3.09 16.26
CA VAL A 277 10.60 -4.41 15.82
C VAL A 277 9.45 -5.14 15.15
N TYR A 278 9.68 -5.66 13.95
CA TYR A 278 8.70 -6.37 13.14
C TYR A 278 8.91 -7.88 13.23
N GLY A 279 7.81 -8.60 13.27
CA GLY A 279 7.81 -10.06 13.26
C GLY A 279 6.70 -10.65 12.41
N ILE A 280 6.83 -11.95 12.15
CA ILE A 280 5.83 -12.80 11.49
C ILE A 280 5.71 -14.11 12.25
N SER A 281 4.54 -14.72 12.26
CA SER A 281 4.35 -16.03 12.90
C SER A 281 3.33 -16.88 12.16
N PHE A 282 3.50 -18.21 12.30
CA PHE A 282 2.67 -19.23 11.65
C PHE A 282 2.39 -20.39 12.61
N PRO A 283 1.29 -21.15 12.40
CA PRO A 283 0.95 -22.31 13.21
C PRO A 283 1.91 -23.51 13.01
N ASP A 284 2.76 -23.48 11.98
CA ASP A 284 3.78 -24.50 11.75
C ASP A 284 5.05 -23.94 11.07
N LYS A 285 6.15 -24.69 11.20
CA LYS A 285 7.46 -24.31 10.67
C LYS A 285 7.56 -24.35 9.14
N LYS A 286 6.73 -25.14 8.47
CA LYS A 286 6.75 -25.25 7.01
C LYS A 286 6.26 -23.96 6.38
N LEU A 287 5.11 -23.45 6.86
CA LEU A 287 4.55 -22.16 6.42
C LEU A 287 5.54 -21.00 6.65
N LEU A 288 6.20 -20.96 7.82
CA LEU A 288 7.25 -19.97 8.07
C LEU A 288 8.41 -20.09 7.06
N SER A 289 8.89 -21.30 6.81
CA SER A 289 10.01 -21.53 5.87
C SER A 289 9.63 -21.14 4.44
N GLU A 290 8.41 -21.45 4.02
CA GLU A 290 7.87 -21.04 2.71
C GLU A 290 7.78 -19.51 2.60
N TYR A 291 7.31 -18.84 3.65
CA TYR A 291 7.23 -17.38 3.71
C TYR A 291 8.62 -16.72 3.68
N LEU A 292 9.59 -17.21 4.46
CA LEU A 292 10.95 -16.67 4.45
C LEU A 292 11.64 -16.86 3.10
N ARG A 293 11.45 -18.01 2.44
CA ARG A 293 11.92 -18.22 1.07
C ARG A 293 11.27 -17.27 0.09
N PHE A 294 9.95 -17.05 0.23
CA PHE A 294 9.23 -16.07 -0.56
C PHE A 294 9.82 -14.65 -0.37
N LEU A 295 10.13 -14.22 0.86
CA LEU A 295 10.78 -12.94 1.13
C LEU A 295 12.18 -12.83 0.51
N GLU A 296 12.98 -13.91 0.57
CA GLU A 296 14.30 -13.94 -0.07
C GLU A 296 14.20 -13.82 -1.61
N GLU A 297 13.24 -14.50 -2.21
CA GLU A 297 12.98 -14.40 -3.65
C GLU A 297 12.48 -13.00 -4.02
N ALA A 298 11.62 -12.42 -3.20
CA ALA A 298 11.12 -11.07 -3.38
C ALA A 298 12.22 -10.02 -3.24
N ALA A 299 13.14 -10.17 -2.28
CA ALA A 299 14.28 -9.28 -2.13
C ALA A 299 15.22 -9.28 -3.35
N LYS A 300 15.31 -10.41 -4.07
CA LYS A 300 16.04 -10.49 -5.34
C LYS A 300 15.35 -9.73 -6.47
N LYS A 301 14.03 -9.52 -6.36
CA LYS A 301 13.21 -8.79 -7.32
C LYS A 301 13.02 -7.32 -6.97
N ASP A 302 13.59 -6.84 -5.86
CA ASP A 302 13.49 -5.45 -5.44
C ASP A 302 13.98 -4.50 -6.54
N HIS A 303 13.13 -3.54 -6.95
CA HIS A 303 13.41 -2.59 -8.03
C HIS A 303 14.67 -1.74 -7.77
N ARG A 304 15.04 -1.48 -6.50
CA ARG A 304 16.24 -0.73 -6.14
C ARG A 304 17.50 -1.50 -6.50
N ARG A 305 17.50 -2.81 -6.22
CA ARG A 305 18.58 -3.71 -6.58
C ARG A 305 18.67 -3.90 -8.09
N ILE A 306 17.54 -4.18 -8.75
CA ILE A 306 17.47 -4.29 -10.22
C ILE A 306 17.93 -3.00 -10.86
N GLY A 307 17.50 -1.84 -10.33
CA GLY A 307 17.89 -0.51 -10.80
C GLY A 307 19.38 -0.28 -10.74
N GLN A 308 20.04 -0.73 -9.67
CA GLN A 308 21.50 -0.67 -9.51
C GLN A 308 22.21 -1.67 -10.44
N ASP A 309 21.82 -2.95 -10.42
CA ASP A 309 22.47 -4.03 -11.17
C ASP A 309 22.36 -3.80 -12.70
N GLN A 310 21.27 -3.20 -13.17
CA GLN A 310 21.01 -2.90 -14.57
C GLN A 310 21.27 -1.44 -14.99
N GLU A 311 21.76 -0.60 -14.08
CA GLU A 311 22.07 0.81 -14.31
C GLU A 311 20.86 1.59 -14.85
N LEU A 312 19.70 1.45 -14.17
CA LEU A 312 18.47 2.09 -14.61
C LEU A 312 18.29 3.49 -14.03
N PHE A 313 18.55 3.65 -12.73
CA PHE A 313 18.40 4.90 -12.00
C PHE A 313 19.21 4.91 -10.71
N PHE A 314 19.38 6.08 -10.12
CA PHE A 314 19.96 6.25 -8.79
C PHE A 314 19.31 7.45 -8.06
N PHE A 315 19.55 7.53 -6.73
CA PHE A 315 19.18 8.67 -5.91
C PHE A 315 20.42 9.34 -5.35
N HIS A 316 20.35 10.66 -5.17
CA HIS A 316 21.46 11.42 -4.64
C HIS A 316 21.01 12.31 -3.49
N ARG A 317 21.89 12.49 -2.47
CA ARG A 317 21.62 13.30 -1.28
C ARG A 317 21.27 14.76 -1.57
N MET A 318 21.71 15.29 -2.69
CA MET A 318 21.45 16.68 -3.11
C MET A 318 20.02 16.87 -3.67
N SER A 319 19.31 15.78 -3.98
CA SER A 319 17.92 15.81 -4.44
C SER A 319 17.15 14.60 -3.87
N PRO A 320 16.89 14.61 -2.54
CA PRO A 320 16.23 13.48 -1.88
C PRO A 320 14.79 13.31 -2.40
N GLY A 321 14.43 12.06 -2.72
CA GLY A 321 13.11 11.73 -3.27
C GLY A 321 12.95 12.07 -4.76
N SER A 322 14.03 12.37 -5.49
CA SER A 322 13.98 12.60 -6.94
C SER A 322 14.95 11.63 -7.64
N PRO A 323 14.45 10.68 -8.45
CA PRO A 323 15.31 9.74 -9.15
C PRO A 323 16.05 10.40 -10.32
N PHE A 324 17.30 9.99 -10.52
CA PHE A 324 18.06 10.25 -11.74
C PHE A 324 17.98 9.03 -12.63
N PHE A 325 17.30 9.11 -13.76
CA PHE A 325 17.25 8.03 -14.74
C PHE A 325 18.52 8.01 -15.58
N LEU A 326 19.16 6.84 -15.64
CA LEU A 326 20.31 6.59 -16.48
C LEU A 326 19.88 6.18 -17.89
N PRO A 327 20.79 6.10 -18.89
CA PRO A 327 20.42 5.79 -20.26
C PRO A 327 19.54 4.53 -20.43
N HIS A 328 19.86 3.44 -19.69
CA HIS A 328 19.03 2.22 -19.72
C HIS A 328 17.64 2.43 -19.12
N GLY A 329 17.53 3.15 -18.03
CA GLY A 329 16.23 3.50 -17.45
C GLY A 329 15.39 4.37 -18.37
N MET A 330 16.03 5.33 -19.06
CA MET A 330 15.34 6.17 -20.06
C MET A 330 14.84 5.39 -21.27
N ARG A 331 15.48 4.29 -21.67
CA ARG A 331 14.97 3.40 -22.72
C ARG A 331 13.61 2.81 -22.32
N ILE A 332 13.49 2.29 -21.08
CA ILE A 332 12.24 1.76 -20.53
C ILE A 332 11.18 2.88 -20.44
N TYR A 333 11.55 4.01 -19.86
CA TYR A 333 10.68 5.17 -19.71
C TYR A 333 10.08 5.60 -21.06
N ASN A 334 10.93 5.77 -22.08
CA ASN A 334 10.50 6.20 -23.42
C ASN A 334 9.66 5.11 -24.12
N ALA A 335 9.95 3.84 -23.95
CA ALA A 335 9.15 2.76 -24.51
C ALA A 335 7.72 2.75 -23.93
N LEU A 336 7.57 2.93 -22.61
CA LEU A 336 6.28 3.09 -21.95
C LEU A 336 5.55 4.34 -22.42
N LYS A 337 6.24 5.49 -22.43
CA LYS A 337 5.66 6.76 -22.89
C LYS A 337 5.16 6.65 -24.31
N ASN A 338 5.98 6.14 -25.25
CA ASN A 338 5.61 5.98 -26.65
C ASN A 338 4.43 5.02 -26.84
N PHE A 339 4.36 3.98 -25.99
CA PHE A 339 3.21 3.08 -25.99
C PHE A 339 1.92 3.83 -25.61
N ILE A 340 1.92 4.57 -24.51
CA ILE A 340 0.75 5.37 -24.08
C ILE A 340 0.39 6.42 -25.13
N VAL A 341 1.36 7.14 -25.72
CA VAL A 341 1.13 8.11 -26.81
C VAL A 341 0.46 7.44 -28.01
N SER A 342 0.91 6.24 -28.39
CA SER A 342 0.29 5.51 -29.50
C SER A 342 -1.18 5.14 -29.22
N GLU A 343 -1.50 4.88 -27.96
CA GLU A 343 -2.88 4.61 -27.54
C GLU A 343 -3.72 5.88 -27.40
N TYR A 344 -3.11 7.03 -27.06
CA TYR A 344 -3.75 8.33 -27.09
C TYR A 344 -4.24 8.70 -28.51
N HIS A 345 -3.39 8.55 -29.53
CA HIS A 345 -3.77 8.80 -30.92
C HIS A 345 -4.97 7.96 -31.40
N LYS A 346 -5.03 6.68 -30.97
CA LYS A 346 -6.15 5.80 -31.34
C LYS A 346 -7.48 6.15 -30.64
N ARG A 347 -7.43 6.96 -29.59
CA ARG A 347 -8.56 7.31 -28.72
C ARG A 347 -8.86 8.80 -28.68
N ASP A 348 -8.34 9.55 -29.65
CA ASP A 348 -8.55 10.99 -29.84
C ASP A 348 -8.18 11.85 -28.60
N TYR A 349 -7.11 11.48 -27.89
CA TYR A 349 -6.52 12.34 -26.87
C TYR A 349 -5.62 13.39 -27.51
N VAL A 350 -5.66 14.60 -26.97
CA VAL A 350 -4.76 15.70 -27.36
C VAL A 350 -3.73 15.92 -26.26
N GLU A 351 -2.43 15.87 -26.62
CA GLU A 351 -1.36 16.14 -25.66
C GLU A 351 -1.20 17.65 -25.46
N VAL A 352 -1.02 18.04 -24.20
CA VAL A 352 -0.76 19.42 -23.80
C VAL A 352 0.43 19.47 -22.84
N MET A 353 0.89 20.67 -22.52
CA MET A 353 1.90 20.93 -21.50
C MET A 353 1.53 22.17 -20.72
N SER A 354 1.37 22.03 -19.41
CA SER A 354 1.13 23.13 -18.48
C SER A 354 2.41 23.53 -17.72
N PRO A 355 2.54 24.78 -17.25
CA PRO A 355 3.67 25.20 -16.43
C PRO A 355 3.85 24.33 -15.18
N ASN A 356 5.09 24.22 -14.68
CA ASN A 356 5.37 23.51 -13.43
C ASN A 356 5.12 24.35 -12.18
N MET A 357 5.09 25.67 -12.31
CA MET A 357 4.99 26.62 -11.22
C MET A 357 3.85 27.61 -11.47
N PHE A 358 3.02 27.80 -10.45
CA PHE A 358 1.87 28.68 -10.50
C PHE A 358 1.79 29.56 -9.27
N ASN A 359 1.19 30.76 -9.43
CA ASN A 359 0.78 31.58 -8.32
C ASN A 359 -0.23 30.82 -7.42
N ALA A 360 -0.19 31.06 -6.11
CA ALA A 360 -1.05 30.41 -5.12
C ALA A 360 -2.55 30.62 -5.37
N ASP A 361 -2.94 31.65 -6.11
CA ASP A 361 -4.34 31.94 -6.44
C ASP A 361 -4.98 30.83 -7.26
N LEU A 362 -4.20 30.13 -8.13
CA LEU A 362 -4.69 28.94 -8.83
C LEU A 362 -5.14 27.85 -7.85
N TRP A 363 -4.35 27.66 -6.81
CA TRP A 363 -4.59 26.62 -5.79
C TRP A 363 -5.70 27.01 -4.83
N ARG A 364 -5.88 28.32 -4.57
CA ARG A 364 -7.02 28.86 -3.83
C ARG A 364 -8.32 28.67 -4.60
N THR A 365 -8.30 29.01 -5.90
CA THR A 365 -9.46 28.80 -6.80
C THR A 365 -9.89 27.35 -6.87
N SER A 366 -8.94 26.44 -6.96
CA SER A 366 -9.21 24.99 -7.05
C SER A 366 -9.50 24.33 -5.69
N GLY A 367 -9.42 25.04 -4.56
CA GLY A 367 -9.59 24.51 -3.21
C GLY A 367 -8.40 23.70 -2.67
N HIS A 368 -7.38 23.44 -3.49
CA HIS A 368 -6.22 22.65 -3.05
C HIS A 368 -5.40 23.34 -1.96
N TRP A 369 -5.36 24.69 -1.94
CA TRP A 369 -4.61 25.42 -0.93
C TRP A 369 -5.08 25.13 0.49
N GLN A 370 -6.38 24.93 0.70
CA GLN A 370 -6.96 24.67 2.02
C GLN A 370 -6.74 23.24 2.50
N HIS A 371 -6.67 22.27 1.58
CA HIS A 371 -6.67 20.85 1.91
C HIS A 371 -5.33 20.13 1.64
N TYR A 372 -4.40 20.80 0.93
CA TYR A 372 -3.19 20.15 0.42
C TYR A 372 -1.93 21.00 0.55
N GLN A 373 -1.97 22.15 1.24
CA GLN A 373 -0.86 23.10 1.34
C GLN A 373 0.39 22.47 1.99
N GLU A 374 0.23 21.62 3.00
CA GLU A 374 1.34 20.96 3.71
C GLU A 374 2.14 20.02 2.78
N ASP A 375 1.48 19.46 1.79
CA ASP A 375 2.08 18.57 0.79
C ASP A 375 2.64 19.32 -0.44
N MET A 376 2.62 20.65 -0.46
CA MET A 376 3.10 21.47 -1.58
C MET A 376 4.46 22.08 -1.31
N PHE A 377 5.32 22.14 -2.33
CA PHE A 377 6.51 22.98 -2.31
C PHE A 377 6.11 24.42 -2.64
N THR A 378 6.14 25.27 -1.63
CA THR A 378 5.80 26.69 -1.75
C THR A 378 7.06 27.56 -1.78
N LEU A 379 7.00 28.69 -2.48
CA LEU A 379 8.10 29.67 -2.58
C LEU A 379 7.52 31.08 -2.72
N GLU A 380 8.29 32.07 -2.34
CA GLU A 380 7.96 33.47 -2.51
C GLU A 380 8.70 34.03 -3.74
N VAL A 381 7.95 34.61 -4.68
CA VAL A 381 8.48 35.29 -5.85
C VAL A 381 7.84 36.67 -5.92
N GLU A 382 8.65 37.75 -5.94
CA GLU A 382 8.15 39.12 -6.02
C GLU A 382 7.09 39.49 -4.96
N LYS A 383 7.26 38.98 -3.74
CA LYS A 383 6.32 39.11 -2.59
C LYS A 383 4.98 38.43 -2.79
N GLN A 384 4.89 37.51 -3.72
CA GLN A 384 3.70 36.70 -3.95
C GLN A 384 4.00 35.22 -3.63
N GLN A 385 3.00 34.51 -3.12
CA GLN A 385 3.11 33.07 -2.88
C GLN A 385 2.94 32.29 -4.18
N TRP A 386 3.86 31.40 -4.44
CA TRP A 386 3.87 30.49 -5.60
C TRP A 386 4.05 29.05 -5.11
N ALA A 387 3.68 28.09 -5.93
CA ALA A 387 3.92 26.69 -5.63
C ALA A 387 4.27 25.90 -6.89
N LEU A 388 5.09 24.85 -6.71
CA LEU A 388 5.27 23.82 -7.71
C LEU A 388 3.98 22.98 -7.77
N LYS A 389 3.53 22.63 -8.98
CA LYS A 389 2.27 21.88 -9.15
C LYS A 389 2.36 20.48 -8.53
N PRO A 390 1.44 20.12 -7.61
CA PRO A 390 1.28 18.75 -7.10
C PRO A 390 0.34 17.92 -7.99
N MET A 391 -0.41 18.56 -8.89
CA MET A 391 -1.42 18.01 -9.80
C MET A 391 -1.52 18.84 -11.08
N ASN A 392 -2.06 18.25 -12.16
CA ASN A 392 -2.25 18.95 -13.46
C ASN A 392 -3.66 19.52 -13.62
N CYS A 393 -4.65 19.03 -12.89
CA CYS A 393 -6.05 19.35 -13.09
C CYS A 393 -6.39 20.86 -13.14
N PRO A 394 -5.89 21.74 -12.24
CA PRO A 394 -6.15 23.18 -12.37
C PRO A 394 -5.57 23.79 -13.64
N GLY A 395 -4.38 23.33 -14.06
CA GLY A 395 -3.77 23.76 -15.33
C GLY A 395 -4.63 23.37 -16.55
N HIS A 396 -5.20 22.18 -16.56
CA HIS A 396 -6.09 21.73 -17.63
C HIS A 396 -7.44 22.47 -17.64
N CYS A 397 -7.93 22.89 -16.46
CA CYS A 397 -9.08 23.79 -16.36
C CYS A 397 -8.79 25.13 -17.05
N LEU A 398 -7.59 25.72 -16.84
CA LEU A 398 -7.19 26.94 -17.55
C LEU A 398 -7.09 26.72 -19.06
N ILE A 399 -6.59 25.56 -19.51
CA ILE A 399 -6.53 25.21 -20.95
C ILE A 399 -7.94 25.09 -21.53
N PHE A 400 -8.86 24.42 -20.83
CA PHE A 400 -10.26 24.36 -21.28
C PHE A 400 -10.88 25.74 -21.38
N GLY A 401 -10.74 26.57 -20.35
CA GLY A 401 -11.30 27.91 -20.26
C GLY A 401 -10.58 28.98 -21.12
N SER A 402 -9.48 28.65 -21.81
CA SER A 402 -8.69 29.60 -22.60
C SER A 402 -9.45 30.19 -23.82
N ARG A 403 -10.54 29.54 -24.24
CA ARG A 403 -11.44 29.98 -25.29
C ARG A 403 -12.84 29.40 -25.12
N GLU A 404 -13.82 29.98 -25.79
CA GLU A 404 -15.16 29.40 -25.85
C GLU A 404 -15.15 28.02 -26.51
N ARG A 405 -15.96 27.11 -25.98
CA ARG A 405 -16.13 25.73 -26.46
C ARG A 405 -17.57 25.48 -26.87
N SER A 406 -17.76 24.58 -27.83
CA SER A 406 -19.08 24.12 -28.27
C SER A 406 -19.29 22.67 -27.79
N TYR A 407 -20.54 22.27 -27.55
CA TYR A 407 -20.93 20.88 -27.28
C TYR A 407 -20.39 19.87 -28.35
N ARG A 408 -20.16 20.34 -29.58
CA ARG A 408 -19.60 19.51 -30.64
C ARG A 408 -18.13 19.14 -30.47
N GLU A 409 -17.42 19.86 -29.59
CA GLU A 409 -16.03 19.59 -29.24
C GLU A 409 -15.90 18.60 -28.07
N LEU A 410 -17.04 18.21 -27.45
CA LEU A 410 -17.07 17.29 -26.33
C LEU A 410 -17.41 15.85 -26.78
N PRO A 411 -16.76 14.82 -26.24
CA PRO A 411 -15.79 14.89 -25.16
C PRO A 411 -14.42 15.40 -25.60
N LEU A 412 -13.83 16.36 -24.86
CA LEU A 412 -12.46 16.83 -25.06
C LEU A 412 -11.52 16.08 -24.12
N ARG A 413 -10.65 15.24 -24.65
CA ARG A 413 -9.72 14.40 -23.90
C ARG A 413 -8.32 15.02 -23.92
N VAL A 414 -7.96 15.70 -22.84
CA VAL A 414 -6.65 16.37 -22.67
C VAL A 414 -5.71 15.47 -21.88
N ALA A 415 -4.49 15.25 -22.38
CA ALA A 415 -3.48 14.42 -21.72
C ALA A 415 -2.15 15.17 -21.54
N GLU A 416 -1.46 14.94 -20.43
CA GLU A 416 -0.17 15.52 -20.13
C GLU A 416 0.73 14.51 -19.41
N PHE A 417 1.98 14.36 -19.87
CA PHE A 417 3.03 13.74 -19.07
C PHE A 417 3.62 14.79 -18.13
N GLY A 418 2.79 15.23 -17.17
CA GLY A 418 3.08 16.34 -16.30
C GLY A 418 4.06 15.96 -15.21
N VAL A 419 5.09 16.81 -15.02
CA VAL A 419 6.02 16.69 -13.90
C VAL A 419 5.37 17.28 -12.65
N LEU A 420 5.21 16.46 -11.61
CA LEU A 420 4.54 16.81 -10.37
C LEU A 420 5.52 16.79 -9.20
N HIS A 421 5.22 17.61 -8.19
CA HIS A 421 6.06 17.75 -7.00
C HIS A 421 5.18 17.67 -5.75
N ARG A 422 5.53 16.75 -4.83
CA ARG A 422 4.86 16.60 -3.52
C ARG A 422 5.87 16.61 -2.39
N ASN A 423 5.60 17.37 -1.35
CA ASN A 423 6.48 17.54 -0.21
C ASN A 423 6.36 16.35 0.77
N GLU A 424 6.63 15.16 0.27
CA GLU A 424 6.62 13.94 1.07
C GLU A 424 7.65 14.01 2.20
N ALA A 425 7.30 13.56 3.40
CA ALA A 425 8.22 13.47 4.52
C ALA A 425 9.43 12.59 4.19
N SER A 426 10.64 12.98 4.63
CA SER A 426 11.87 12.26 4.29
C SER A 426 11.87 10.79 4.73
N GLY A 427 11.26 10.48 5.88
CA GLY A 427 11.11 9.11 6.38
C GLY A 427 10.11 8.23 5.63
N ALA A 428 9.26 8.83 4.80
CA ALA A 428 8.28 8.12 3.98
C ALA A 428 8.83 7.73 2.60
N LEU A 429 9.98 8.29 2.18
CA LEU A 429 10.56 8.04 0.85
C LEU A 429 11.01 6.59 0.71
N SER A 430 10.68 5.95 -0.42
CA SER A 430 10.98 4.54 -0.67
C SER A 430 11.24 4.24 -2.14
N GLY A 431 12.51 4.19 -2.53
CA GLY A 431 12.91 3.91 -3.93
C GLY A 431 12.09 4.74 -4.91
N LEU A 432 11.60 4.13 -6.00
CA LEU A 432 10.71 4.77 -6.97
C LEU A 432 9.23 4.75 -6.55
N THR A 433 8.86 4.01 -5.50
CA THR A 433 7.45 3.84 -5.10
C THR A 433 6.89 5.06 -4.35
N ARG A 434 7.74 5.82 -3.65
CA ARG A 434 7.37 7.06 -2.96
C ARG A 434 8.45 8.10 -3.10
N VAL A 435 8.19 9.09 -3.93
CA VAL A 435 9.14 10.11 -4.39
C VAL A 435 8.54 11.51 -4.25
N ARG A 436 9.38 12.53 -4.29
CA ARG A 436 8.97 13.95 -4.24
C ARG A 436 8.75 14.56 -5.61
N ARG A 437 9.43 14.04 -6.62
CA ARG A 437 9.29 14.44 -8.03
C ARG A 437 8.95 13.22 -8.86
N PHE A 438 7.87 13.27 -9.63
CA PHE A 438 7.40 12.20 -10.50
C PHE A 438 6.65 12.72 -11.71
N VAL A 439 6.42 11.85 -12.69
CA VAL A 439 5.65 12.14 -13.90
C VAL A 439 4.42 11.24 -13.90
N GLN A 440 3.25 11.81 -14.19
CA GLN A 440 2.02 11.05 -14.42
C GLN A 440 1.63 11.05 -15.90
N ASP A 441 1.00 9.96 -16.34
CA ASP A 441 0.24 9.89 -17.60
C ASP A 441 -1.17 10.46 -17.39
N ASP A 442 -1.22 11.68 -16.89
CA ASP A 442 -2.43 12.32 -16.40
C ASP A 442 -3.32 12.80 -17.54
N SER A 443 -4.61 12.58 -17.46
CA SER A 443 -5.54 13.12 -18.41
C SER A 443 -6.85 13.55 -17.76
N HIS A 444 -7.47 14.56 -18.41
CA HIS A 444 -8.73 15.13 -18.01
C HIS A 444 -9.68 15.16 -19.20
N ILE A 445 -10.80 14.48 -19.05
CA ILE A 445 -11.84 14.40 -20.08
C ILE A 445 -12.93 15.36 -19.67
N PHE A 446 -13.16 16.39 -20.48
CA PHE A 446 -14.28 17.30 -20.30
C PHE A 446 -15.41 16.80 -21.20
N CYS A 447 -16.54 16.43 -20.63
CA CYS A 447 -17.65 15.82 -21.34
C CYS A 447 -19.01 16.36 -20.86
N GLN A 448 -20.07 16.06 -21.61
CA GLN A 448 -21.43 16.26 -21.19
C GLN A 448 -21.84 15.17 -20.17
N GLU A 449 -22.85 15.43 -19.36
CA GLU A 449 -23.29 14.47 -18.31
C GLU A 449 -23.74 13.12 -18.91
N ASP A 450 -24.41 13.14 -20.05
CA ASP A 450 -24.85 11.95 -20.79
C ASP A 450 -23.71 11.14 -21.44
N GLN A 451 -22.52 11.75 -21.61
CA GLN A 451 -21.33 11.07 -22.16
C GLN A 451 -20.51 10.35 -21.06
N VAL A 452 -20.74 10.62 -19.76
CA VAL A 452 -19.90 10.11 -18.67
C VAL A 452 -19.82 8.58 -18.69
N GLY A 453 -20.93 7.87 -18.80
CA GLY A 453 -20.95 6.41 -18.80
C GLY A 453 -20.11 5.78 -19.92
N SER A 454 -20.23 6.32 -21.15
CA SER A 454 -19.44 5.86 -22.29
C SER A 454 -17.95 6.17 -22.15
N GLU A 455 -17.59 7.32 -21.56
CA GLU A 455 -16.19 7.67 -21.30
C GLU A 455 -15.56 6.77 -20.25
N ILE A 456 -16.29 6.40 -19.19
CA ILE A 456 -15.80 5.45 -18.17
C ILE A 456 -15.55 4.06 -18.78
N LEU A 457 -16.48 3.55 -19.59
CA LEU A 457 -16.28 2.25 -20.29
C LEU A 457 -15.07 2.28 -21.22
N ALA A 458 -14.86 3.38 -21.95
CA ALA A 458 -13.67 3.56 -22.80
C ALA A 458 -12.35 3.54 -21.99
N GLN A 459 -12.37 3.98 -20.71
CA GLN A 459 -11.19 3.86 -19.84
C GLN A 459 -10.91 2.41 -19.47
N PHE A 460 -11.94 1.59 -19.25
CA PHE A 460 -11.73 0.16 -18.96
C PHE A 460 -11.10 -0.56 -20.15
N ASP A 461 -11.53 -0.28 -21.38
CA ASP A 461 -10.90 -0.82 -22.60
C ASP A 461 -9.44 -0.37 -22.72
N PHE A 462 -9.13 0.86 -22.32
CA PHE A 462 -7.76 1.36 -22.31
C PHE A 462 -6.90 0.62 -21.28
N LEU A 463 -7.42 0.41 -20.07
CA LEU A 463 -6.74 -0.36 -19.02
C LEU A 463 -6.46 -1.81 -19.46
N GLU A 464 -7.45 -2.49 -20.05
CA GLU A 464 -7.28 -3.85 -20.58
C GLU A 464 -6.18 -3.90 -21.65
N THR A 465 -6.15 -2.92 -22.55
CA THR A 465 -5.11 -2.83 -23.60
C THR A 465 -3.72 -2.68 -22.99
N VAL A 466 -3.55 -1.77 -22.04
CA VAL A 466 -2.23 -1.45 -21.47
C VAL A 466 -1.75 -2.58 -20.55
N TYR A 467 -2.58 -3.01 -19.61
CA TYR A 467 -2.17 -4.07 -18.67
C TYR A 467 -2.07 -5.43 -19.33
N GLY A 468 -2.91 -5.72 -20.36
CA GLY A 468 -2.78 -6.92 -21.19
C GLY A 468 -1.45 -6.99 -21.93
N ALA A 469 -0.98 -5.90 -22.53
CA ALA A 469 0.33 -5.83 -23.20
C ALA A 469 1.52 -6.01 -22.22
N LEU A 470 1.30 -5.79 -20.93
CA LEU A 470 2.29 -5.98 -19.86
C LEU A 470 2.13 -7.29 -19.09
N GLY A 471 1.11 -8.11 -19.44
CA GLY A 471 0.82 -9.38 -18.73
C GLY A 471 0.38 -9.19 -17.28
N MET A 472 -0.19 -8.03 -16.94
CA MET A 472 -0.57 -7.69 -15.58
C MET A 472 -2.08 -7.89 -15.37
N GLN A 473 -2.41 -8.50 -14.24
CA GLN A 473 -3.80 -8.57 -13.76
C GLN A 473 -4.11 -7.36 -12.89
N PHE A 474 -5.33 -6.86 -12.98
CA PHE A 474 -5.81 -5.75 -12.17
C PHE A 474 -7.19 -6.05 -11.56
N ARG A 475 -7.53 -5.35 -10.49
CA ARG A 475 -8.87 -5.36 -9.88
C ARG A 475 -9.37 -3.93 -9.70
N LEU A 476 -10.70 -3.79 -9.67
CA LEU A 476 -11.39 -2.51 -9.60
C LEU A 476 -12.08 -2.36 -8.25
N LYS A 477 -12.00 -1.17 -7.66
CA LYS A 477 -12.73 -0.81 -6.43
C LYS A 477 -13.48 0.49 -6.65
N LEU A 478 -14.77 0.52 -6.26
CA LEU A 478 -15.55 1.75 -6.21
C LEU A 478 -15.40 2.40 -4.85
N SER A 479 -14.70 3.52 -4.80
CA SER A 479 -14.53 4.34 -3.60
C SER A 479 -15.60 5.43 -3.57
N THR A 480 -16.50 5.34 -2.60
CA THR A 480 -17.66 6.21 -2.47
C THR A 480 -17.39 7.42 -1.59
N ARG A 481 -18.37 8.28 -1.43
CA ARG A 481 -18.33 9.56 -0.71
C ARG A 481 -17.72 9.41 0.69
N PRO A 482 -16.71 10.26 1.04
CA PRO A 482 -16.17 10.36 2.40
C PRO A 482 -17.12 11.14 3.34
N GLU A 483 -16.80 11.18 4.63
CA GLU A 483 -17.56 11.95 5.62
C GLU A 483 -17.54 13.45 5.33
N GLN A 484 -16.36 13.96 4.90
CA GLN A 484 -16.20 15.37 4.50
C GLN A 484 -16.08 15.44 2.98
N TYR A 485 -17.05 16.06 2.32
CA TYR A 485 -17.12 16.18 0.87
C TYR A 485 -17.67 17.55 0.44
N LEU A 486 -17.41 17.91 -0.82
CA LEU A 486 -17.93 19.13 -1.44
C LEU A 486 -19.15 18.81 -2.32
N GLY A 487 -20.04 19.80 -2.46
CA GLY A 487 -21.18 19.74 -3.37
C GLY A 487 -22.43 19.09 -2.77
N HIS A 488 -23.44 18.88 -3.62
CA HIS A 488 -24.76 18.41 -3.21
C HIS A 488 -24.86 16.89 -3.20
N ILE A 489 -25.57 16.34 -2.23
CA ILE A 489 -25.73 14.88 -2.03
C ILE A 489 -26.30 14.17 -3.26
N ASP A 490 -27.28 14.79 -3.96
CA ASP A 490 -27.89 14.18 -5.14
C ASP A 490 -26.91 14.05 -6.31
N THR A 491 -25.96 14.97 -6.44
CA THR A 491 -24.89 14.88 -7.45
C THR A 491 -23.98 13.70 -7.15
N TRP A 492 -23.62 13.50 -5.88
CA TRP A 492 -22.86 12.33 -5.45
C TRP A 492 -23.60 11.02 -5.71
N ASN A 493 -24.88 10.96 -5.35
CA ASN A 493 -25.69 9.75 -5.56
C ASN A 493 -25.77 9.39 -7.05
N ARG A 494 -25.96 10.36 -7.95
CA ARG A 494 -25.96 10.12 -9.40
C ARG A 494 -24.58 9.68 -9.90
N ALA A 495 -23.52 10.34 -9.46
CA ALA A 495 -22.16 9.99 -9.84
C ALA A 495 -21.79 8.57 -9.41
N GLU A 496 -22.09 8.19 -8.17
CA GLU A 496 -21.85 6.82 -7.67
C GLU A 496 -22.67 5.79 -8.43
N ALA A 497 -23.92 6.10 -8.77
CA ALA A 497 -24.77 5.20 -9.56
C ALA A 497 -24.20 5.00 -10.98
N THR A 498 -23.76 6.07 -11.66
CA THR A 498 -23.14 5.97 -12.99
C THR A 498 -21.85 5.14 -12.96
N LEU A 499 -20.98 5.33 -11.96
CA LEU A 499 -19.77 4.52 -11.82
C LEU A 499 -20.08 3.05 -11.55
N ARG A 500 -21.09 2.78 -10.72
CA ARG A 500 -21.56 1.41 -10.42
C ARG A 500 -22.08 0.72 -11.68
N GLU A 501 -22.94 1.39 -12.45
CA GLU A 501 -23.49 0.85 -13.71
C GLU A 501 -22.38 0.50 -14.71
N ALA A 502 -21.37 1.38 -14.84
CA ALA A 502 -20.22 1.12 -15.71
C ALA A 502 -19.38 -0.09 -15.22
N LEU A 503 -19.17 -0.23 -13.90
CA LEU A 503 -18.49 -1.37 -13.30
C LEU A 503 -19.27 -2.68 -13.48
N ASP A 504 -20.59 -2.67 -13.30
CA ASP A 504 -21.45 -3.82 -13.51
C ASP A 504 -21.47 -4.26 -14.98
N THR A 505 -21.49 -3.30 -15.90
CA THR A 505 -21.38 -3.55 -17.35
C THR A 505 -20.04 -4.20 -17.70
N PHE A 506 -18.95 -3.69 -17.14
CA PHE A 506 -17.60 -4.25 -17.33
C PHE A 506 -17.49 -5.65 -16.74
N ALA A 507 -18.00 -5.85 -15.51
CA ALA A 507 -18.02 -7.16 -14.83
C ALA A 507 -18.81 -8.22 -15.64
N ALA A 508 -19.96 -7.84 -16.17
CA ALA A 508 -20.77 -8.73 -17.01
C ALA A 508 -20.05 -9.14 -18.31
N ARG A 509 -19.24 -8.22 -18.90
CA ARG A 509 -18.48 -8.49 -20.12
C ARG A 509 -17.26 -9.37 -19.90
N THR A 510 -16.52 -9.13 -18.80
CA THR A 510 -15.19 -9.74 -18.57
C THR A 510 -15.22 -10.91 -17.58
N GLY A 511 -16.28 -11.04 -16.79
CA GLY A 511 -16.33 -11.97 -15.65
C GLY A 511 -15.51 -11.52 -14.44
N SER A 512 -14.95 -10.30 -14.47
CA SER A 512 -14.12 -9.76 -13.38
C SER A 512 -15.00 -9.10 -12.32
N ALA A 513 -14.93 -9.55 -11.07
CA ALA A 513 -15.62 -8.91 -9.97
C ALA A 513 -14.94 -7.58 -9.58
N TRP A 514 -15.73 -6.63 -9.08
CA TRP A 514 -15.26 -5.41 -8.46
C TRP A 514 -15.65 -5.33 -6.97
N GLU A 515 -14.96 -4.51 -6.21
CA GLU A 515 -15.16 -4.37 -4.76
C GLU A 515 -15.68 -2.96 -4.42
N LEU A 516 -16.57 -2.86 -3.43
CA LEU A 516 -16.99 -1.59 -2.86
C LEU A 516 -16.00 -1.17 -1.76
N ASN A 517 -15.56 0.09 -1.80
CA ASN A 517 -14.68 0.72 -0.81
C ASN A 517 -15.35 1.97 -0.23
N PRO A 518 -16.20 1.82 0.80
CA PRO A 518 -16.99 2.93 1.33
C PRO A 518 -16.13 4.02 1.98
N GLY A 519 -16.44 5.29 1.67
CA GLY A 519 -15.83 6.43 2.35
C GLY A 519 -14.45 6.84 1.88
N ASP A 520 -13.87 6.19 0.86
CA ASP A 520 -12.51 6.46 0.36
C ASP A 520 -12.49 7.29 -0.94
N GLY A 521 -13.60 7.88 -1.33
CA GLY A 521 -13.67 8.82 -2.44
C GLY A 521 -12.88 10.11 -2.17
N ALA A 522 -12.56 10.87 -3.21
CA ALA A 522 -11.97 12.19 -3.01
C ALA A 522 -13.03 13.17 -2.48
N PHE A 523 -12.59 14.25 -1.85
CA PHE A 523 -13.52 15.26 -1.30
C PHE A 523 -14.40 15.92 -2.38
N TYR A 524 -14.01 15.84 -3.65
CA TYR A 524 -14.69 16.46 -4.79
C TYR A 524 -15.45 15.48 -5.70
N GLY A 525 -15.30 14.16 -5.53
CA GLY A 525 -16.02 13.17 -6.31
C GLY A 525 -15.67 11.71 -6.03
N PRO A 526 -16.56 10.76 -6.38
CA PRO A 526 -16.29 9.34 -6.26
C PRO A 526 -15.26 8.88 -7.29
N LYS A 527 -14.58 7.78 -6.99
CA LYS A 527 -13.51 7.26 -7.86
C LYS A 527 -13.58 5.75 -8.02
N ILE A 528 -13.04 5.26 -9.12
CA ILE A 528 -12.70 3.86 -9.33
C ILE A 528 -11.19 3.74 -9.15
N ASP A 529 -10.76 2.99 -8.14
CA ASP A 529 -9.38 2.68 -7.91
C ASP A 529 -9.00 1.38 -8.61
N ILE A 530 -7.92 1.44 -9.38
CA ILE A 530 -7.38 0.30 -10.10
C ILE A 530 -6.13 -0.17 -9.36
N GLN A 531 -6.18 -1.41 -8.88
CA GLN A 531 -5.08 -2.02 -8.16
C GLN A 531 -4.42 -3.10 -9.01
N ILE A 532 -3.09 -3.12 -8.99
CA ILE A 532 -2.26 -4.15 -9.61
C ILE A 532 -1.47 -4.90 -8.54
N MET A 533 -1.12 -6.16 -8.81
CA MET A 533 -0.41 -7.01 -7.88
C MET A 533 1.10 -6.93 -8.12
N ASP A 534 1.87 -6.68 -7.05
CA ASP A 534 3.34 -6.72 -7.10
C ASP A 534 3.90 -8.15 -6.99
N ALA A 535 5.23 -8.28 -7.07
CA ALA A 535 5.92 -9.56 -6.93
C ALA A 535 5.80 -10.19 -5.52
N LEU A 536 5.41 -9.40 -4.52
CA LEU A 536 5.12 -9.82 -3.15
C LEU A 536 3.65 -10.19 -2.94
N ARG A 537 2.85 -10.29 -4.02
CA ARG A 537 1.41 -10.54 -4.00
C ARG A 537 0.61 -9.48 -3.23
N ARG A 538 1.15 -8.27 -3.09
CA ARG A 538 0.45 -7.14 -2.50
C ARG A 538 -0.25 -6.34 -3.59
N TRP A 539 -1.44 -5.87 -3.27
CA TRP A 539 -2.20 -5.01 -4.17
C TRP A 539 -1.83 -3.55 -3.94
N HIS A 540 -1.43 -2.88 -5.00
CA HIS A 540 -1.10 -1.46 -4.99
C HIS A 540 -2.03 -0.68 -5.88
N GLN A 541 -2.59 0.42 -5.38
CA GLN A 541 -3.29 1.37 -6.22
C GLN A 541 -2.28 1.97 -7.22
N CYS A 542 -2.57 1.82 -8.50
CA CYS A 542 -1.72 2.31 -9.59
C CYS A 542 -2.44 3.36 -10.41
N ALA A 543 -3.61 3.01 -10.92
CA ALA A 543 -4.44 3.89 -11.75
C ALA A 543 -5.69 4.35 -10.98
N THR A 544 -6.33 5.38 -11.50
CA THR A 544 -7.60 5.88 -11.00
C THR A 544 -8.44 6.47 -12.12
N VAL A 545 -9.76 6.34 -12.01
CA VAL A 545 -10.74 7.05 -12.82
C VAL A 545 -11.69 7.74 -11.86
N GLN A 546 -11.83 9.06 -11.95
CA GLN A 546 -12.45 9.88 -10.92
C GLN A 546 -13.36 10.93 -11.55
N LEU A 547 -14.61 11.01 -11.07
CA LEU A 547 -15.55 12.04 -11.50
C LEU A 547 -15.36 13.31 -10.69
N ASP A 548 -15.47 14.44 -11.35
CA ASP A 548 -15.36 15.76 -10.73
C ASP A 548 -16.39 16.74 -11.31
N PHE A 549 -17.27 17.19 -10.44
CA PHE A 549 -18.26 18.22 -10.72
C PHE A 549 -17.89 19.57 -10.09
N GLN A 550 -16.81 19.62 -9.30
CA GLN A 550 -16.44 20.78 -8.48
C GLN A 550 -15.47 21.72 -9.20
N LEU A 551 -14.37 21.20 -9.76
CA LEU A 551 -13.42 22.02 -10.50
C LEU A 551 -14.06 22.78 -11.66
N PRO A 552 -14.95 22.19 -12.48
CA PRO A 552 -15.67 22.97 -13.50
C PRO A 552 -16.49 24.13 -12.93
N GLN A 553 -17.01 24.00 -11.70
CA GLN A 553 -17.74 25.09 -11.02
C GLN A 553 -16.77 26.15 -10.49
N GLN A 554 -15.70 25.74 -9.83
CA GLN A 554 -14.72 26.64 -9.21
C GLN A 554 -13.99 27.49 -10.26
N PHE A 555 -13.69 26.91 -11.42
CA PHE A 555 -13.09 27.62 -12.57
C PHE A 555 -14.12 28.26 -13.51
N ASN A 556 -15.40 28.20 -13.16
CA ASN A 556 -16.51 28.73 -14.00
C ASN A 556 -16.44 28.26 -15.44
N LEU A 557 -16.09 26.99 -15.67
CA LEU A 557 -15.99 26.43 -17.02
C LEU A 557 -17.39 26.27 -17.63
N THR A 558 -17.52 26.65 -18.91
CA THR A 558 -18.76 26.53 -19.66
C THR A 558 -18.51 26.16 -21.11
N TYR A 559 -19.49 25.55 -21.75
CA TYR A 559 -19.53 25.30 -23.19
C TYR A 559 -20.91 25.68 -23.75
N MET A 560 -20.99 26.07 -25.02
CA MET A 560 -22.23 26.37 -25.73
C MET A 560 -23.03 25.07 -25.93
N ALA A 561 -24.22 24.98 -25.32
CA ALA A 561 -25.11 23.82 -25.42
C ALA A 561 -25.84 23.75 -26.76
N ALA A 562 -26.30 22.54 -27.15
CA ALA A 562 -27.06 22.34 -28.41
C ALA A 562 -28.45 22.97 -28.35
N GLU A 563 -29.09 22.94 -27.19
CA GLU A 563 -30.40 23.56 -26.91
C GLU A 563 -30.29 24.36 -25.61
N PRO A 564 -31.00 25.50 -25.49
CA PRO A 564 -31.06 26.21 -24.20
C PRO A 564 -31.70 25.29 -23.14
N PRO A 565 -31.18 25.25 -21.91
CA PRO A 565 -31.74 24.44 -20.84
C PRO A 565 -33.23 24.76 -20.71
N LYS A 566 -34.10 23.73 -20.66
CA LYS A 566 -35.54 23.87 -20.54
C LYS A 566 -35.87 24.71 -19.31
N ALA A 567 -36.72 25.75 -19.49
CA ALA A 567 -37.05 26.76 -18.46
C ALA A 567 -37.58 26.18 -17.11
N GLY A 568 -37.83 24.87 -17.03
CA GLY A 568 -38.21 24.16 -15.79
C GLY A 568 -37.05 23.82 -14.86
N GLU A 569 -35.83 23.56 -15.40
CA GLU A 569 -34.69 23.19 -14.58
C GLU A 569 -34.04 24.39 -13.89
N ALA A 570 -34.10 25.57 -14.53
CA ALA A 570 -33.67 26.83 -13.92
C ALA A 570 -34.57 27.24 -12.72
N LYS A 571 -35.85 26.84 -12.71
CA LYS A 571 -36.77 27.12 -11.61
C LYS A 571 -36.57 26.18 -10.42
N ALA A 572 -36.26 24.88 -10.63
CA ALA A 572 -35.96 23.96 -9.58
C ALA A 572 -34.67 24.33 -8.81
N ALA A 573 -33.65 24.86 -9.52
CA ALA A 573 -32.44 25.39 -8.90
C ALA A 573 -32.64 26.68 -8.11
N SER A 574 -33.65 27.52 -8.48
CA SER A 574 -33.98 28.76 -7.75
C SER A 574 -34.91 28.50 -6.57
N GLU A 575 -35.81 27.52 -6.65
CA GLU A 575 -36.70 27.14 -5.55
C GLU A 575 -36.01 26.32 -4.46
N ALA A 576 -34.98 25.51 -4.80
CA ALA A 576 -34.10 24.89 -3.83
C ALA A 576 -33.33 25.93 -2.99
N LYS A 577 -32.91 27.05 -3.58
CA LYS A 577 -32.27 28.17 -2.85
C LYS A 577 -33.18 28.90 -1.87
N ALA A 578 -34.49 28.95 -2.11
CA ALA A 578 -35.44 29.60 -1.22
C ALA A 578 -35.83 28.75 0.00
N GLY A 579 -35.65 27.42 -0.09
CA GLY A 579 -35.84 26.47 1.01
C GLY A 579 -34.68 26.44 2.01
N GLU A 580 -33.46 26.52 1.52
CA GLU A 580 -32.24 26.41 2.35
C GLU A 580 -31.98 27.66 3.21
N THR A 581 -32.40 28.85 2.76
CA THR A 581 -32.26 30.08 3.57
C THR A 581 -33.21 30.11 4.80
N LYS A 582 -34.25 29.28 4.82
CA LYS A 582 -35.16 29.18 5.98
C LYS A 582 -34.75 28.10 7.00
N THR A 583 -34.01 27.09 6.61
CA THR A 583 -33.54 26.02 7.52
C THR A 583 -32.23 26.34 8.20
N ALA A 584 -31.37 27.15 7.60
CA ALA A 584 -30.12 27.61 8.21
C ALA A 584 -30.32 28.69 9.29
N ALA A 585 -31.40 29.48 9.19
CA ALA A 585 -31.75 30.50 10.20
C ALA A 585 -32.40 29.91 11.46
N ALA A 586 -32.97 28.71 11.40
CA ALA A 586 -33.62 28.07 12.54
C ALA A 586 -32.71 27.22 13.43
N ALA A 587 -31.46 26.91 12.99
CA ALA A 587 -30.51 26.10 13.73
C ALA A 587 -29.48 26.87 14.57
N ASN A 588 -29.41 28.20 14.43
CA ASN A 588 -28.42 29.04 15.13
C ASN A 588 -28.93 29.74 16.41
N ASP A 589 -30.21 29.56 16.80
CA ASP A 589 -30.77 30.25 17.98
C ASP A 589 -30.74 29.43 19.30
N ALA A 590 -30.04 28.32 19.35
CA ALA A 590 -30.02 27.49 20.55
C ALA A 590 -28.61 27.18 21.08
N LYS A 591 -27.68 28.14 21.14
CA LYS A 591 -26.50 28.10 22.02
C LYS A 591 -25.78 29.45 22.06
N ALA A 592 -26.27 30.37 22.87
CA ALA A 592 -25.51 31.49 23.36
C ALA A 592 -25.58 31.46 24.90
N GLY A 593 -24.47 31.12 25.51
CA GLY A 593 -24.27 31.11 26.95
C GLY A 593 -22.76 31.11 27.23
N ASP A 594 -22.28 32.31 27.56
CA ASP A 594 -21.08 32.70 28.32
C ASP A 594 -19.74 31.93 28.11
N ALA A 595 -18.77 32.62 27.51
CA ALA A 595 -17.37 32.65 27.96
C ALA A 595 -16.62 33.86 27.43
N GLU A 596 -15.91 34.51 28.32
CA GLU A 596 -15.27 35.81 28.24
C GLU A 596 -14.17 35.95 27.19
N LYS A 597 -14.00 37.18 26.72
CA LYS A 597 -13.01 37.74 25.82
C LYS A 597 -11.55 37.51 26.29
N LYS A 598 -10.70 37.13 25.37
CA LYS A 598 -9.34 37.69 25.22
C LYS A 598 -9.09 38.01 23.75
N GLU A 599 -8.81 39.29 23.55
CA GLU A 599 -8.34 39.88 22.31
C GLU A 599 -6.89 39.45 22.07
N ASP A 600 -6.60 38.89 20.87
CA ASP A 600 -5.41 39.21 20.12
C ASP A 600 -5.71 38.94 18.63
N GLY A 601 -5.49 39.97 17.83
CA GLY A 601 -5.99 40.04 16.49
C GLY A 601 -5.14 39.32 15.47
N GLU A 602 -5.83 38.55 14.67
CA GLU A 602 -5.55 38.38 13.25
C GLU A 602 -6.86 37.87 12.60
N THR A 603 -7.48 38.74 11.82
CA THR A 603 -8.70 38.43 11.11
C THR A 603 -8.43 37.39 10.02
N ALA A 604 -8.65 36.11 10.36
CA ALA A 604 -8.86 35.08 9.38
C ALA A 604 -10.23 35.35 8.72
N ALA A 605 -10.22 35.99 7.55
CA ALA A 605 -11.39 36.10 6.70
C ALA A 605 -11.85 34.68 6.32
N ALA A 606 -12.94 34.23 6.92
CA ALA A 606 -13.67 33.05 6.46
C ALA A 606 -14.12 33.36 5.02
N THR A 607 -13.40 32.80 4.04
CA THR A 607 -13.81 32.85 2.64
C THR A 607 -15.00 31.94 2.49
N THR A 608 -16.20 32.48 2.62
CA THR A 608 -17.43 31.87 2.16
C THR A 608 -17.23 31.53 0.69
N THR A 609 -17.17 30.23 0.37
CA THR A 609 -17.25 29.70 -1.00
C THR A 609 -18.54 30.27 -1.62
N GLN A 610 -18.41 31.31 -2.44
CA GLN A 610 -19.53 31.82 -3.23
C GLN A 610 -20.03 30.66 -4.07
N ALA A 611 -21.31 30.30 -3.91
CA ALA A 611 -21.97 29.34 -4.79
C ALA A 611 -21.76 29.81 -6.23
N ALA A 612 -21.08 28.96 -7.04
CA ALA A 612 -20.78 29.30 -8.41
C ALA A 612 -22.05 29.71 -9.16
N ALA A 613 -22.04 30.87 -9.84
CA ALA A 613 -23.19 31.36 -10.59
C ALA A 613 -23.65 30.31 -11.61
N ALA A 614 -24.95 30.18 -11.83
CA ALA A 614 -25.47 29.31 -12.88
C ALA A 614 -24.89 29.73 -14.25
N PRO A 615 -24.65 28.77 -15.15
CA PRO A 615 -24.17 29.09 -16.51
C PRO A 615 -25.08 30.09 -17.20
N PRO A 616 -24.53 30.96 -18.07
CA PRO A 616 -25.38 31.87 -18.87
C PRO A 616 -26.41 31.09 -19.70
N PRO A 617 -27.52 31.70 -20.10
CA PRO A 617 -28.46 31.04 -21.01
C PRO A 617 -27.79 30.57 -22.29
N GLY A 618 -28.05 29.33 -22.71
CA GLY A 618 -27.41 28.69 -23.86
C GLY A 618 -26.05 28.04 -23.58
N TYR A 619 -25.57 28.09 -22.34
CA TYR A 619 -24.35 27.42 -21.90
C TYR A 619 -24.62 26.35 -20.84
N ALA A 620 -23.79 25.34 -20.81
CA ALA A 620 -23.79 24.29 -19.78
C ALA A 620 -22.39 24.11 -19.19
N ARG A 621 -22.31 23.47 -18.01
CA ARG A 621 -21.04 23.11 -17.38
C ARG A 621 -20.62 21.71 -17.84
N PRO A 622 -19.34 21.48 -18.15
CA PRO A 622 -18.86 20.14 -18.39
C PRO A 622 -18.75 19.35 -17.09
N VAL A 623 -18.84 18.03 -17.17
CA VAL A 623 -18.32 17.09 -16.17
C VAL A 623 -16.87 16.83 -16.49
N MET A 624 -16.04 16.65 -15.49
CA MET A 624 -14.63 16.33 -15.66
C MET A 624 -14.33 14.92 -15.16
N VAL A 625 -13.64 14.13 -15.99
CA VAL A 625 -13.16 12.81 -15.59
C VAL A 625 -11.64 12.85 -15.54
N HIS A 626 -11.09 12.67 -14.35
CA HIS A 626 -9.66 12.53 -14.14
C HIS A 626 -9.25 11.08 -14.37
N ARG A 627 -8.15 10.86 -15.08
CA ARG A 627 -7.65 9.52 -15.36
C ARG A 627 -6.13 9.48 -15.45
N ALA A 628 -5.53 8.49 -14.78
CA ALA A 628 -4.18 8.02 -15.03
C ALA A 628 -4.21 6.50 -15.20
N VAL A 629 -3.54 5.94 -16.21
CA VAL A 629 -3.44 4.48 -16.44
C VAL A 629 -2.22 3.90 -15.76
N LEU A 630 -1.05 4.51 -15.94
CA LEU A 630 0.17 4.10 -15.28
C LEU A 630 0.25 4.68 -13.85
N GLY A 631 -0.46 5.78 -13.60
CA GLY A 631 -0.27 6.59 -12.42
C GLY A 631 1.06 7.34 -12.51
N SER A 632 1.97 7.17 -11.52
CA SER A 632 3.33 7.71 -11.65
C SER A 632 4.23 6.76 -12.42
N PHE A 633 4.98 7.28 -13.40
CA PHE A 633 5.97 6.51 -14.17
C PHE A 633 6.99 5.86 -13.25
N GLU A 634 7.44 6.57 -12.23
CA GLU A 634 8.41 6.09 -11.26
C GLU A 634 7.89 4.84 -10.53
N ARG A 635 6.68 4.96 -9.93
CA ARG A 635 6.06 3.82 -9.23
C ARG A 635 5.75 2.67 -10.18
N PHE A 636 5.29 2.96 -11.38
CA PHE A 636 4.97 1.95 -12.37
C PHE A 636 6.22 1.20 -12.84
N ILE A 637 7.33 1.90 -13.10
CA ILE A 637 8.63 1.29 -13.45
C ILE A 637 9.15 0.43 -12.28
N ALA A 638 8.98 0.86 -11.02
CA ALA A 638 9.29 0.01 -9.87
C ALA A 638 8.50 -1.29 -9.91
N THR A 639 7.18 -1.21 -10.06
CA THR A 639 6.30 -2.39 -10.12
C THR A 639 6.65 -3.31 -11.29
N LEU A 640 6.92 -2.75 -12.48
CA LEU A 640 7.35 -3.54 -13.65
C LEU A 640 8.72 -4.19 -13.45
N SER A 641 9.68 -3.49 -12.82
CA SER A 641 11.00 -4.05 -12.50
C SER A 641 10.85 -5.30 -11.63
N GLU A 642 9.97 -5.25 -10.64
CA GLU A 642 9.67 -6.35 -9.72
C GLU A 642 8.85 -7.44 -10.41
N HIS A 643 7.85 -7.07 -11.22
CA HIS A 643 7.01 -8.00 -11.97
C HIS A 643 7.83 -8.87 -12.93
N PHE A 644 8.69 -8.24 -13.72
CA PHE A 644 9.58 -8.95 -14.66
C PHE A 644 10.86 -9.47 -13.98
N ALA A 645 11.10 -9.16 -12.71
CA ALA A 645 12.37 -9.49 -12.01
C ALA A 645 13.61 -9.05 -12.80
N GLY A 646 13.55 -7.90 -13.47
CA GLY A 646 14.59 -7.37 -14.35
C GLY A 646 14.73 -8.08 -15.70
N LYS A 647 13.88 -9.06 -16.01
CA LYS A 647 13.87 -9.80 -17.29
C LYS A 647 12.84 -9.18 -18.25
N TRP A 648 13.10 -7.97 -18.67
CA TRP A 648 12.20 -7.18 -19.51
C TRP A 648 11.79 -7.91 -20.80
N PRO A 649 10.51 -7.81 -21.24
CA PRO A 649 10.10 -8.23 -22.57
C PRO A 649 10.84 -7.40 -23.63
N PHE A 650 11.06 -7.98 -24.82
CA PHE A 650 11.94 -7.40 -25.83
C PHE A 650 11.61 -5.94 -26.20
N TRP A 651 10.34 -5.63 -26.39
CA TRP A 651 9.89 -4.28 -26.74
C TRP A 651 10.15 -3.22 -25.68
N LEU A 652 10.25 -3.65 -24.41
CA LEU A 652 10.47 -2.76 -23.25
C LEU A 652 11.92 -2.84 -22.74
N SER A 653 12.70 -3.78 -23.22
CA SER A 653 14.04 -4.06 -22.70
C SER A 653 15.04 -2.93 -22.98
N PRO A 654 15.80 -2.49 -21.96
CA PRO A 654 16.88 -1.55 -22.16
C PRO A 654 18.11 -2.20 -22.82
N ARG A 655 18.25 -3.52 -22.75
CA ARG A 655 19.35 -4.33 -23.29
C ARG A 655 18.77 -5.41 -24.18
N GLN A 656 18.47 -5.01 -25.43
CA GLN A 656 17.80 -5.89 -26.40
C GLN A 656 18.75 -6.90 -27.02
N ILE A 657 19.84 -6.45 -27.64
CA ILE A 657 20.75 -7.28 -28.43
C ILE A 657 22.21 -6.99 -28.05
N LEU A 658 22.98 -8.03 -27.77
CA LEU A 658 24.44 -7.96 -27.61
C LEU A 658 25.10 -8.71 -28.76
N LEU A 659 26.02 -8.08 -29.48
CA LEU A 659 26.83 -8.70 -30.53
C LEU A 659 28.18 -9.12 -29.97
N VAL A 660 28.56 -10.39 -30.18
CA VAL A 660 29.80 -10.99 -29.69
C VAL A 660 30.55 -11.59 -30.86
N PRO A 661 31.73 -11.06 -31.26
CA PRO A 661 32.58 -11.70 -32.26
C PRO A 661 33.24 -12.95 -31.70
N VAL A 662 33.31 -14.00 -32.51
CA VAL A 662 34.06 -15.24 -32.20
C VAL A 662 35.56 -14.99 -32.35
N MET A 663 35.97 -14.18 -33.34
CA MET A 663 37.35 -13.83 -33.68
C MET A 663 37.46 -12.35 -34.07
N ALA A 664 38.66 -11.78 -34.04
CA ALA A 664 38.88 -10.39 -34.36
C ALA A 664 38.48 -10.04 -35.82
N ASP A 665 38.70 -10.93 -36.75
CA ASP A 665 38.35 -10.71 -38.17
C ASP A 665 36.86 -10.52 -38.42
N ALA A 666 36.00 -10.96 -37.48
CA ALA A 666 34.57 -10.76 -37.57
C ALA A 666 34.11 -9.36 -37.11
N GLU A 667 34.97 -8.50 -36.59
CA GLU A 667 34.58 -7.19 -36.06
C GLU A 667 33.93 -6.28 -37.16
N GLY A 668 34.42 -6.37 -38.37
CA GLY A 668 33.82 -5.62 -39.54
C GLY A 668 32.36 -6.00 -39.73
N TYR A 669 32.03 -7.27 -39.72
CA TYR A 669 30.68 -7.79 -39.85
C TYR A 669 29.82 -7.46 -38.62
N VAL A 670 30.38 -7.53 -37.40
CA VAL A 670 29.68 -7.08 -36.17
C VAL A 670 29.22 -5.62 -36.29
N ARG A 671 30.06 -4.72 -36.79
CA ARG A 671 29.73 -3.33 -36.98
C ARG A 671 28.64 -3.14 -38.08
N GLU A 672 28.70 -3.94 -39.14
CA GLU A 672 27.65 -3.93 -40.18
C GLU A 672 26.29 -4.37 -39.60
N VAL A 673 26.24 -5.49 -38.90
CA VAL A 673 25.03 -6.01 -38.24
C VAL A 673 24.51 -4.99 -37.20
N GLN A 674 25.41 -4.38 -36.42
CA GLN A 674 25.03 -3.34 -35.48
C GLN A 674 24.37 -2.13 -36.16
N ALA A 675 24.94 -1.67 -37.25
CA ALA A 675 24.39 -0.54 -37.99
C ALA A 675 23.02 -0.88 -38.60
N ALA A 676 22.87 -2.07 -39.18
CA ALA A 676 21.61 -2.54 -39.75
C ALA A 676 20.49 -2.62 -38.72
N LEU A 677 20.76 -3.19 -37.55
CA LEU A 677 19.80 -3.29 -36.47
C LEU A 677 19.47 -1.93 -35.83
N LYS A 678 20.47 -1.07 -35.64
CA LYS A 678 20.25 0.32 -35.16
C LYS A 678 19.38 1.15 -36.10
N ALA A 679 19.57 0.99 -37.40
CA ALA A 679 18.73 1.66 -38.40
C ALA A 679 17.25 1.27 -38.35
N ARG A 680 16.93 0.10 -37.75
CA ARG A 680 15.57 -0.40 -37.47
C ARG A 680 15.05 -0.01 -36.08
N GLY A 681 15.82 0.81 -35.34
CA GLY A 681 15.43 1.34 -34.04
C GLY A 681 15.68 0.40 -32.86
N PHE A 682 16.48 -0.68 -33.01
CA PHE A 682 16.83 -1.57 -31.91
C PHE A 682 17.97 -1.01 -31.06
N TYR A 683 17.96 -1.34 -29.76
CA TYR A 683 19.08 -1.10 -28.86
C TYR A 683 20.09 -2.23 -28.96
N VAL A 684 21.24 -1.94 -29.58
CA VAL A 684 22.26 -2.92 -29.93
C VAL A 684 23.61 -2.50 -29.39
N ASP A 685 24.17 -3.32 -28.52
CA ASP A 685 25.52 -3.16 -27.99
C ASP A 685 26.46 -4.21 -28.61
N SER A 686 27.77 -3.95 -28.63
CA SER A 686 28.77 -4.89 -29.10
C SER A 686 29.93 -5.02 -28.10
N ASP A 687 30.33 -6.23 -27.75
CA ASP A 687 31.52 -6.47 -26.91
C ASP A 687 32.72 -6.84 -27.78
N LEU A 688 33.48 -5.83 -28.19
CA LEU A 688 34.73 -5.98 -28.98
C LEU A 688 35.99 -6.06 -28.07
N GLY A 689 35.82 -6.12 -26.74
CA GLY A 689 36.93 -6.21 -25.79
C GLY A 689 37.77 -7.49 -25.90
N ALA A 690 38.88 -7.56 -25.20
CA ALA A 690 39.83 -8.66 -25.24
C ALA A 690 39.41 -9.96 -24.52
N ASN A 691 38.20 -9.95 -23.87
CA ASN A 691 37.72 -11.12 -23.16
C ASN A 691 37.40 -12.28 -24.12
N THR A 692 37.47 -13.52 -23.60
CA THR A 692 37.04 -14.69 -24.39
C THR A 692 35.53 -14.64 -24.70
N MET A 693 35.13 -15.23 -25.82
CA MET A 693 33.72 -15.32 -26.26
C MET A 693 32.81 -15.82 -25.12
N ASN A 694 33.20 -16.88 -24.41
CA ASN A 694 32.40 -17.44 -23.31
C ASN A 694 32.21 -16.44 -22.16
N LYS A 695 33.23 -15.65 -21.84
CA LYS A 695 33.14 -14.61 -20.81
C LYS A 695 32.20 -13.45 -21.24
N LYS A 696 32.28 -13.02 -22.52
CA LYS A 696 31.41 -12.04 -23.11
C LYS A 696 29.94 -12.49 -23.06
N ILE A 697 29.67 -13.73 -23.48
CA ILE A 697 28.33 -14.34 -23.41
C ILE A 697 27.85 -14.39 -21.97
N ARG A 698 28.68 -14.84 -21.01
CA ARG A 698 28.31 -14.91 -19.60
C ARG A 698 27.99 -13.54 -19.03
N THR A 699 28.74 -12.52 -19.36
CA THR A 699 28.48 -11.12 -18.97
C THR A 699 27.16 -10.63 -19.54
N GLY A 700 26.89 -10.87 -20.83
CA GLY A 700 25.63 -10.53 -21.48
C GLY A 700 24.41 -11.20 -20.83
N GLN A 701 24.56 -12.48 -20.43
CA GLN A 701 23.49 -13.20 -19.70
C GLN A 701 23.22 -12.58 -18.32
N LEU A 702 24.26 -12.21 -17.58
CA LEU A 702 24.11 -11.57 -16.27
C LEU A 702 23.45 -10.18 -16.38
N LEU A 703 23.76 -9.44 -17.46
CA LEU A 703 23.16 -8.15 -17.76
C LEU A 703 21.75 -8.25 -18.37
N GLN A 704 21.21 -9.47 -18.53
CA GLN A 704 19.84 -9.74 -18.97
C GLN A 704 19.52 -9.30 -20.40
N TYR A 705 20.50 -9.35 -21.35
CA TYR A 705 20.19 -9.15 -22.76
C TYR A 705 19.14 -10.17 -23.23
N ASN A 706 18.15 -9.72 -24.02
CA ASN A 706 17.16 -10.63 -24.59
C ASN A 706 17.79 -11.59 -25.59
N PHE A 707 18.68 -11.07 -26.42
CA PHE A 707 19.39 -11.84 -27.45
C PHE A 707 20.89 -11.56 -27.44
N ILE A 708 21.70 -12.62 -27.56
CA ILE A 708 23.13 -12.49 -27.77
C ILE A 708 23.45 -13.12 -29.13
N PHE A 709 23.92 -12.30 -30.08
CA PHE A 709 24.31 -12.73 -31.40
C PHE A 709 25.80 -13.07 -31.40
N VAL A 710 26.11 -14.31 -31.74
CA VAL A 710 27.46 -14.81 -31.85
C VAL A 710 27.84 -14.83 -33.33
N LEU A 711 28.86 -14.07 -33.71
CA LEU A 711 29.22 -13.83 -35.09
C LEU A 711 30.65 -14.27 -35.36
N GLY A 712 30.83 -15.25 -36.24
CA GLY A 712 32.09 -15.79 -36.68
C GLY A 712 32.27 -15.76 -38.19
N ALA A 713 33.26 -16.52 -38.69
CA ALA A 713 33.56 -16.56 -40.12
C ALA A 713 32.42 -17.12 -40.97
N LYS A 714 31.64 -18.09 -40.43
CA LYS A 714 30.50 -18.69 -41.13
C LYS A 714 29.36 -17.68 -41.25
N GLU A 715 29.00 -17.03 -40.14
CA GLU A 715 27.96 -16.02 -40.13
C GLU A 715 28.28 -14.85 -41.07
N MET A 716 29.56 -14.44 -41.13
CA MET A 716 30.04 -13.41 -42.04
C MET A 716 29.93 -13.85 -43.52
N GLN A 717 30.27 -15.08 -43.84
CA GLN A 717 30.19 -15.61 -45.19
C GLN A 717 28.75 -15.76 -45.66
N ASP A 718 27.87 -16.31 -44.81
CA ASP A 718 26.48 -16.62 -45.12
C ASP A 718 25.53 -15.44 -44.87
N ARG A 719 26.07 -14.28 -44.47
CA ARG A 719 25.26 -13.09 -44.02
C ARG A 719 24.15 -13.47 -43.03
N SER A 720 24.50 -14.29 -42.09
CA SER A 720 23.61 -14.87 -41.05
C SER A 720 23.99 -14.41 -39.66
N VAL A 721 23.17 -14.73 -38.69
CA VAL A 721 23.43 -14.48 -37.28
C VAL A 721 23.08 -15.72 -36.46
N SER A 722 23.96 -16.11 -35.56
CA SER A 722 23.72 -17.21 -34.60
C SER A 722 23.23 -16.61 -33.28
N ILE A 723 21.97 -16.83 -32.97
CA ILE A 723 21.23 -16.15 -31.89
C ILE A 723 21.11 -17.08 -30.67
N ARG A 724 21.56 -16.59 -29.53
CA ARG A 724 21.25 -17.15 -28.23
C ARG A 724 20.16 -16.36 -27.58
N VAL A 725 19.05 -17.02 -27.24
CA VAL A 725 17.91 -16.41 -26.55
C VAL A 725 18.15 -16.44 -25.02
N ARG A 726 17.72 -15.40 -24.33
CA ARG A 726 17.75 -15.33 -22.87
C ARG A 726 17.01 -16.54 -22.25
N ASP A 727 17.57 -17.11 -21.19
CA ASP A 727 17.03 -18.27 -20.45
C ASP A 727 16.97 -19.58 -21.26
N SER A 728 17.46 -19.61 -22.52
CA SER A 728 17.63 -20.87 -23.27
C SER A 728 18.77 -21.72 -22.70
N LYS A 729 18.64 -23.03 -22.80
CA LYS A 729 19.67 -23.98 -22.30
C LYS A 729 21.00 -24.01 -23.14
N GLY A 730 21.22 -23.02 -23.93
CA GLY A 730 22.45 -22.84 -24.71
C GLY A 730 22.32 -23.11 -26.20
N ASP A 731 21.13 -23.43 -26.66
CA ASP A 731 20.85 -23.64 -28.08
C ASP A 731 21.05 -22.38 -28.89
N LEU A 732 21.73 -22.47 -30.02
CA LEU A 732 21.94 -21.41 -30.99
C LEU A 732 20.97 -21.63 -32.15
N THR A 733 20.20 -20.59 -32.49
CA THR A 733 19.41 -20.57 -33.71
C THR A 733 20.12 -19.71 -34.75
N THR A 734 20.49 -20.24 -35.88
CA THR A 734 21.13 -19.50 -36.97
C THR A 734 20.06 -19.08 -37.98
N LEU A 735 19.98 -17.78 -38.27
CA LEU A 735 19.04 -17.20 -39.23
C LEU A 735 19.78 -16.25 -40.20
N PRO A 736 19.32 -16.11 -41.44
CA PRO A 736 19.70 -14.99 -42.30
C PRO A 736 19.43 -13.65 -41.58
N LEU A 737 20.29 -12.65 -41.73
CA LEU A 737 20.18 -11.38 -41.03
C LEU A 737 18.81 -10.71 -41.25
N ASP A 738 18.34 -10.68 -42.49
CA ASP A 738 17.05 -10.05 -42.82
C ASP A 738 15.85 -10.75 -42.17
N GLU A 739 15.92 -12.10 -42.08
CA GLU A 739 14.90 -12.89 -41.36
C GLU A 739 14.92 -12.62 -39.89
N ALA A 740 16.11 -12.56 -39.27
CA ALA A 740 16.26 -12.21 -37.87
C ALA A 740 15.69 -10.82 -37.58
N VAL A 741 15.97 -9.83 -38.43
CA VAL A 741 15.41 -8.49 -38.31
C VAL A 741 13.87 -8.51 -38.36
N ALA A 742 13.28 -9.19 -39.35
CA ALA A 742 11.83 -9.25 -39.51
C ALA A 742 11.14 -9.88 -38.29
N ARG A 743 11.75 -10.97 -37.71
CA ARG A 743 11.23 -11.62 -36.51
C ARG A 743 11.34 -10.72 -35.26
N LEU A 744 12.42 -9.96 -35.13
CA LEU A 744 12.60 -8.98 -34.05
C LEU A 744 11.63 -7.81 -34.17
N GLU A 745 11.37 -7.29 -35.40
CA GLU A 745 10.36 -6.27 -35.61
C GLU A 745 8.97 -6.76 -35.19
N LYS A 746 8.62 -8.00 -35.56
CA LYS A 746 7.35 -8.60 -35.17
C LYS A 746 7.22 -8.69 -33.62
N LEU A 747 8.25 -9.17 -32.90
CA LEU A 747 8.24 -9.22 -31.43
C LEU A 747 8.05 -7.85 -30.79
N ARG A 748 8.71 -6.81 -31.33
CA ARG A 748 8.61 -5.45 -30.86
C ARG A 748 7.21 -4.87 -31.10
N ASP A 749 6.70 -5.01 -32.32
CA ASP A 749 5.47 -4.34 -32.77
C ASP A 749 4.22 -4.99 -32.18
N GLU A 750 4.23 -6.31 -32.03
CA GLU A 750 3.18 -7.07 -31.31
C GLU A 750 3.28 -6.96 -29.79
N LYS A 751 4.32 -6.30 -29.24
CA LYS A 751 4.59 -6.19 -27.80
C LYS A 751 4.60 -7.54 -27.09
N ALA A 752 5.22 -8.54 -27.74
CA ALA A 752 5.29 -9.90 -27.21
C ALA A 752 5.98 -9.94 -25.83
N LEU A 753 5.39 -10.67 -24.89
CA LEU A 753 5.97 -10.87 -23.53
C LEU A 753 7.10 -11.90 -23.53
N GLY A 754 7.02 -12.89 -24.42
CA GLY A 754 8.07 -13.89 -24.61
C GLY A 754 9.21 -13.40 -25.49
N THR A 755 10.28 -14.22 -25.57
CA THR A 755 11.45 -13.99 -26.43
C THR A 755 11.58 -15.09 -27.50
N GLU A 756 10.50 -15.80 -27.80
CA GLU A 756 10.50 -16.88 -28.78
C GLU A 756 10.62 -16.34 -30.21
N LEU A 757 11.77 -16.59 -30.86
CA LEU A 757 12.00 -16.25 -32.26
C LEU A 757 11.45 -17.32 -33.24
N VAL A 758 10.93 -18.43 -32.73
CA VAL A 758 10.42 -19.57 -33.52
C VAL A 758 8.90 -19.63 -33.36
N GLU A 759 8.18 -19.77 -34.46
CA GLU A 759 6.76 -20.08 -34.43
C GLU A 759 6.52 -21.36 -33.60
N ALA A 760 5.59 -21.31 -32.64
CA ALA A 760 5.10 -22.48 -31.92
C ALA A 760 4.36 -23.40 -32.93
N GLY A 761 5.10 -24.16 -33.73
CA GLY A 761 4.53 -24.95 -34.83
C GLY A 761 5.38 -26.04 -35.41
N LYS A 762 6.61 -26.27 -34.94
CA LYS A 762 7.38 -27.46 -35.33
C LYS A 762 8.05 -28.08 -34.09
N LYS A 763 7.28 -28.91 -33.35
CA LYS A 763 7.87 -30.07 -32.68
C LYS A 763 8.17 -31.05 -33.78
N ALA A 764 9.47 -31.25 -34.11
CA ALA A 764 9.95 -32.38 -34.83
C ALA A 764 10.05 -33.57 -33.87
#